data_eed39117e60b1bc9d409a43f66172796
#
_entry.id   eed39117e60b1bc9d409a43f66172796
#
_cell.length_a   1.000
_cell.length_b   1.000
_cell.length_c   1.000
_cell.angle_alpha   90.00
_cell.angle_beta   90.00
_cell.angle_gamma   90.00
#
_symmetry.space_group_name_H-M   'P 1'
#
loop_
_entity.id
_entity.type
_entity.pdbx_description
1 polymer ?
#
loop_
_entity_poly.entity_id
_entity_poly.type
_entity_poly.pdbx_seq_one_letter_code
_entity_poly.pdbx_strand_id
1 'polypeptide(L)'
;MSIQAEIDKLRDTIRHHEYLYYGLDAPEISDLDFDALMRDLQKLEAKHPELITPDSPTQRVSGKPSEGFAKVAHSRPMLSLNNVVSEEELRDWDRRAHELAGENATIAYVCEYKLDGLSMALHYRQSPDGSAHLLRGLTRGDGTIGEDVTGNVRTIRSVPLSIAKSKLAKAKLPPTFEVRGEVVMPFAAFAKMNEDRVAAGQSAAANPRNAAAGTIRTLEPNIVAQRRLDFYAYFALTETGENLFEEQSDALEALAAAGFRVNPHREAIKTFDKLMDFVNRAEEKRDSLGYEIDGVVIKIDSAEVQRRLGYTGRAPRWAVAYKFTARAGITQVEDIKVQVGRTGKLTPVAMLTPTLIGGTTVSRATLHNADEIERLGLLIGDWVKVERGGDVIPKVVEVVHGGDQDKDHPRGTRKFVFPTHCPVCNSDIARTEGEADYRCINVDCPARLLESLLHFSARNVMNIEGLGEAVVTQLLERGIVKSIADLYALNEETLLSLERIGKKTADTLLAEIEKSKSAPLNRVLFGLGISMVGERTAQLLAEEFGSMDALMNASLEELERVNEVGPRVSQAIREFFDEEKNRELIEKLRKAGLTFTAEKRKKSTQLEGMTFVLTGTLPNLSREDAKAKIESAGGRVSGSVSKKTHYIVAGEDAGSKLEKAKELGVKVINEEALLELLQG
;
A
#
# COMPACT_ATOMS: atom_id res chain seq x y z
N MET A 1 44.02 20.57 -19.23
CA MET A 1 43.02 19.58 -18.88
C MET A 1 42.08 19.46 -20.06
N SER A 2 41.63 18.28 -20.49
CA SER A 2 40.63 18.20 -21.57
C SER A 2 39.28 18.75 -21.07
N ILE A 3 38.46 19.28 -21.98
CA ILE A 3 37.12 19.80 -21.61
C ILE A 3 36.28 18.71 -20.93
N GLN A 4 36.37 17.47 -21.42
CA GLN A 4 35.74 16.31 -20.76
C GLN A 4 36.17 16.18 -19.29
N ALA A 5 37.48 16.25 -19.01
CA ALA A 5 38.00 16.12 -17.64
C ALA A 5 37.56 17.29 -16.72
N GLU A 6 37.35 18.48 -17.30
CA GLU A 6 36.83 19.64 -16.56
C GLU A 6 35.35 19.45 -16.20
N ILE A 7 34.55 19.00 -17.16
CA ILE A 7 33.13 18.68 -16.97
C ILE A 7 32.99 17.56 -15.89
N ASP A 8 33.75 16.49 -15.99
CA ASP A 8 33.69 15.37 -15.04
C ASP A 8 34.08 15.80 -13.64
N LYS A 9 35.13 16.64 -13.52
CA LYS A 9 35.54 17.21 -12.20
C LYS A 9 34.41 18.06 -11.59
N LEU A 10 33.74 18.90 -12.39
CA LEU A 10 32.63 19.72 -11.92
C LEU A 10 31.45 18.85 -11.48
N ARG A 11 31.09 17.83 -12.25
CA ARG A 11 30.04 16.86 -11.88
C ARG A 11 30.35 16.18 -10.57
N ASP A 12 31.58 15.71 -10.37
CA ASP A 12 32.00 15.04 -9.14
C ASP A 12 31.98 15.99 -7.95
N THR A 13 32.41 17.24 -8.13
CA THR A 13 32.35 18.27 -7.09
C THR A 13 30.91 18.57 -6.70
N ILE A 14 30.02 18.77 -7.68
CA ILE A 14 28.59 19.02 -7.41
C ILE A 14 27.96 17.82 -6.72
N ARG A 15 28.18 16.59 -7.17
CA ARG A 15 27.69 15.37 -6.52
C ARG A 15 28.19 15.21 -5.08
N HIS A 16 29.45 15.62 -4.81
CA HIS A 16 29.99 15.61 -3.44
C HIS A 16 29.22 16.56 -2.54
N HIS A 17 29.01 17.81 -2.98
CA HIS A 17 28.26 18.79 -2.18
C HIS A 17 26.76 18.48 -2.09
N GLU A 18 26.15 17.89 -3.14
CA GLU A 18 24.80 17.34 -3.05
C GLU A 18 24.69 16.26 -1.96
N TYR A 19 25.67 15.37 -1.88
CA TYR A 19 25.67 14.32 -0.86
C TYR A 19 25.87 14.90 0.56
N LEU A 20 26.76 15.84 0.73
CA LEU A 20 26.95 16.51 2.04
C LEU A 20 25.68 17.24 2.48
N TYR A 21 25.06 17.97 1.58
CA TYR A 21 23.86 18.77 1.88
C TYR A 21 22.62 17.88 2.06
N TYR A 22 22.29 17.07 1.03
CA TYR A 22 21.04 16.30 1.00
C TYR A 22 21.14 14.90 1.60
N GLY A 23 22.34 14.34 1.70
CA GLY A 23 22.59 13.01 2.27
C GLY A 23 22.92 13.05 3.76
N LEU A 24 23.83 13.96 4.16
CA LEU A 24 24.37 14.02 5.53
C LEU A 24 23.88 15.23 6.35
N ASP A 25 23.16 16.16 5.72
CA ASP A 25 22.74 17.43 6.35
C ASP A 25 23.91 18.24 6.93
N ALA A 26 25.06 18.19 6.24
CA ALA A 26 26.34 18.78 6.65
C ALA A 26 26.99 19.57 5.49
N PRO A 27 26.41 20.72 5.05
CA PRO A 27 26.93 21.49 3.94
C PRO A 27 28.31 22.10 4.26
N GLU A 28 29.25 21.99 3.32
CA GLU A 28 30.60 22.58 3.39
C GLU A 28 30.71 23.88 2.62
N ILE A 29 29.78 24.18 1.69
CA ILE A 29 29.76 25.41 0.89
C ILE A 29 28.41 26.11 1.02
N SER A 30 28.38 27.40 0.71
CA SER A 30 27.14 28.18 0.65
C SER A 30 26.27 27.81 -0.55
N ASP A 31 24.96 28.08 -0.47
CA ASP A 31 24.03 27.91 -1.60
C ASP A 31 24.48 28.72 -2.83
N LEU A 32 25.08 29.92 -2.62
CA LEU A 32 25.61 30.75 -3.69
C LEU A 32 26.78 30.10 -4.42
N ASP A 33 27.69 29.45 -3.68
CA ASP A 33 28.84 28.75 -4.24
C ASP A 33 28.39 27.50 -5.00
N PHE A 34 27.41 26.76 -4.44
CA PHE A 34 26.80 25.62 -5.13
C PHE A 34 26.13 26.01 -6.45
N ASP A 35 25.35 27.09 -6.43
CA ASP A 35 24.71 27.63 -7.63
C ASP A 35 25.74 28.13 -8.68
N ALA A 36 26.90 28.60 -8.24
CA ALA A 36 28.00 28.97 -9.15
C ALA A 36 28.55 27.73 -9.86
N LEU A 37 28.84 26.65 -9.15
CA LEU A 37 29.28 25.38 -9.73
C LEU A 37 28.25 24.82 -10.73
N MET A 38 26.97 24.88 -10.43
CA MET A 38 25.91 24.46 -11.34
C MET A 38 25.83 25.29 -12.59
N ARG A 39 25.96 26.63 -12.48
CA ARG A 39 26.00 27.53 -13.65
C ARG A 39 27.19 27.27 -14.54
N ASP A 40 28.36 26.99 -13.97
CA ASP A 40 29.56 26.75 -14.75
C ASP A 40 29.49 25.40 -15.49
N LEU A 41 28.94 24.36 -14.84
CA LEU A 41 28.65 23.10 -15.53
C LEU A 41 27.63 23.29 -16.67
N GLN A 42 26.54 24.03 -16.44
CA GLN A 42 25.56 24.33 -17.50
C GLN A 42 26.18 25.07 -18.69
N LYS A 43 27.08 26.04 -18.47
CA LYS A 43 27.76 26.77 -19.55
C LYS A 43 28.68 25.85 -20.37
N LEU A 44 29.39 24.94 -19.71
CA LEU A 44 30.27 24.00 -20.40
C LEU A 44 29.46 22.98 -21.21
N GLU A 45 28.42 22.41 -20.63
CA GLU A 45 27.53 21.48 -21.31
C GLU A 45 26.74 22.12 -22.46
N ALA A 46 26.37 23.41 -22.35
CA ALA A 46 25.74 24.14 -23.44
C ALA A 46 26.69 24.36 -24.65
N LYS A 47 28.02 24.50 -24.40
CA LYS A 47 29.04 24.61 -25.45
C LYS A 47 29.41 23.25 -26.04
N HIS A 48 29.21 22.17 -25.28
CA HIS A 48 29.58 20.82 -25.66
C HIS A 48 28.41 19.85 -25.43
N PRO A 49 27.31 19.95 -26.19
CA PRO A 49 26.11 19.13 -26.00
C PRO A 49 26.38 17.62 -26.14
N GLU A 50 27.40 17.23 -26.91
CA GLU A 50 27.85 15.87 -27.13
C GLU A 50 28.42 15.22 -25.84
N LEU A 51 28.81 16.03 -24.84
CA LEU A 51 29.34 15.59 -23.57
C LEU A 51 28.26 15.50 -22.44
N ILE A 52 27.03 15.88 -22.76
CA ILE A 52 25.93 15.77 -21.78
C ILE A 52 25.60 14.29 -21.57
N THR A 53 25.64 13.87 -20.31
CA THR A 53 25.19 12.49 -19.90
C THR A 53 23.86 12.54 -19.20
N PRO A 54 23.02 11.49 -19.31
CA PRO A 54 21.71 11.45 -18.65
C PRO A 54 21.75 11.59 -17.13
N ASP A 55 22.90 11.31 -16.51
CA ASP A 55 23.15 11.39 -15.07
C ASP A 55 23.82 12.69 -14.63
N SER A 56 24.05 13.64 -15.56
CA SER A 56 24.56 14.96 -15.18
C SER A 56 23.65 15.65 -14.18
N PRO A 57 24.18 16.32 -13.14
CA PRO A 57 23.40 17.16 -12.23
C PRO A 57 22.49 18.17 -12.94
N THR A 58 22.90 18.67 -14.12
CA THR A 58 22.11 19.58 -14.94
C THR A 58 20.88 18.92 -15.58
N GLN A 59 20.85 17.60 -15.70
CA GLN A 59 19.77 16.83 -16.30
C GLN A 59 18.73 16.33 -15.28
N ARG A 60 18.85 16.69 -14.01
CA ARG A 60 17.85 16.33 -12.97
C ARG A 60 16.46 16.89 -13.30
N VAL A 61 16.41 18.06 -13.89
CA VAL A 61 15.16 18.74 -14.25
C VAL A 61 15.11 18.88 -15.77
N SER A 62 15.14 17.78 -16.49
CA SER A 62 14.97 17.76 -17.93
C SER A 62 13.78 16.88 -18.29
N GLY A 63 12.81 17.45 -18.98
CA GLY A 63 11.72 16.64 -19.52
C GLY A 63 10.54 17.47 -19.99
N LYS A 64 9.98 17.06 -21.12
CA LYS A 64 8.62 17.42 -21.51
C LYS A 64 7.64 16.82 -20.51
N PRO A 65 6.46 17.43 -20.30
CA PRO A 65 5.40 16.79 -19.53
C PRO A 65 5.17 15.36 -20.00
N SER A 66 5.00 14.42 -19.07
CA SER A 66 4.69 13.04 -19.41
C SER A 66 3.24 12.93 -19.88
N GLU A 67 2.97 12.08 -20.87
CA GLU A 67 1.58 11.78 -21.29
C GLU A 67 0.89 10.80 -20.34
N GLY A 68 1.62 10.23 -19.38
CA GLY A 68 1.17 9.26 -18.39
C GLY A 68 2.33 8.47 -17.82
N PHE A 69 2.04 7.54 -16.91
CA PHE A 69 3.05 6.68 -16.29
C PHE A 69 2.87 5.23 -16.72
N ALA A 70 3.93 4.64 -17.28
CA ALA A 70 3.93 3.22 -17.63
C ALA A 70 3.80 2.37 -16.35
N LYS A 71 3.11 1.24 -16.45
CA LYS A 71 2.98 0.26 -15.37
C LYS A 71 4.08 -0.80 -15.49
N VAL A 72 4.78 -1.07 -14.40
CA VAL A 72 5.90 -2.01 -14.34
C VAL A 72 5.74 -2.94 -13.14
N ALA A 73 5.95 -4.24 -13.34
CA ALA A 73 5.93 -5.21 -12.26
C ALA A 73 7.18 -5.05 -11.36
N HIS A 74 6.99 -5.23 -10.05
CA HIS A 74 8.09 -5.28 -9.08
C HIS A 74 8.80 -6.63 -9.14
N SER A 75 10.12 -6.63 -8.95
CA SER A 75 10.94 -7.85 -8.82
C SER A 75 10.49 -8.75 -7.65
N ARG A 76 10.04 -8.12 -6.58
CA ARG A 76 9.46 -8.71 -5.37
C ARG A 76 8.30 -7.82 -4.90
N PRO A 77 7.16 -8.36 -4.47
CA PRO A 77 6.03 -7.56 -4.01
C PRO A 77 6.42 -6.54 -2.94
N MET A 78 5.87 -5.33 -3.02
CA MET A 78 6.00 -4.27 -2.02
C MET A 78 4.84 -4.35 -1.04
N LEU A 79 4.99 -5.19 -0.03
CA LEU A 79 3.94 -5.48 0.95
C LEU A 79 3.78 -4.36 1.98
N SER A 80 2.60 -4.30 2.59
CA SER A 80 2.35 -3.48 3.78
C SER A 80 2.95 -4.16 5.02
N LEU A 81 3.08 -3.41 6.12
CA LEU A 81 3.43 -3.97 7.43
C LEU A 81 2.17 -4.20 8.26
N ASN A 82 2.17 -5.23 9.09
CA ASN A 82 1.19 -5.35 10.17
C ASN A 82 1.45 -4.25 11.20
N ASN A 83 0.38 -3.74 11.80
CA ASN A 83 0.47 -2.71 12.83
C ASN A 83 0.24 -3.33 14.21
N VAL A 84 0.97 -2.81 15.20
CA VAL A 84 0.73 -3.00 16.63
C VAL A 84 0.67 -1.62 17.29
N VAL A 85 -0.15 -1.48 18.33
CA VAL A 85 -0.40 -0.20 18.99
C VAL A 85 -0.13 -0.23 20.49
N SER A 86 0.27 -1.38 21.02
CA SER A 86 0.59 -1.57 22.44
C SER A 86 1.81 -2.46 22.62
N GLU A 87 2.43 -2.35 23.78
CA GLU A 87 3.55 -3.21 24.17
C GLU A 87 3.13 -4.68 24.20
N GLU A 88 1.90 -4.99 24.65
CA GLU A 88 1.38 -6.36 24.69
C GLU A 88 1.29 -6.97 23.30
N GLU A 89 0.74 -6.24 22.32
CA GLU A 89 0.69 -6.69 20.94
C GLU A 89 2.08 -6.89 20.33
N LEU A 90 3.04 -6.01 20.69
CA LEU A 90 4.41 -6.14 20.24
C LEU A 90 5.11 -7.36 20.87
N ARG A 91 4.87 -7.65 22.16
CA ARG A 91 5.35 -8.87 22.84
C ARG A 91 4.77 -10.13 22.21
N ASP A 92 3.52 -10.10 21.82
CA ASP A 92 2.88 -11.19 21.09
C ASP A 92 3.46 -11.43 19.71
N TRP A 93 3.80 -10.36 18.97
CA TRP A 93 4.52 -10.47 17.71
C TRP A 93 5.92 -11.06 17.90
N ASP A 94 6.67 -10.57 18.89
CA ASP A 94 8.00 -11.04 19.25
C ASP A 94 7.99 -12.54 19.62
N ARG A 95 7.08 -12.96 20.48
CA ARG A 95 6.89 -14.36 20.86
C ARG A 95 6.65 -15.25 19.65
N ARG A 96 5.75 -14.86 18.74
CA ARG A 96 5.46 -15.60 17.50
C ARG A 96 6.67 -15.65 16.58
N ALA A 97 7.46 -14.58 16.52
CA ALA A 97 8.68 -14.56 15.74
C ALA A 97 9.71 -15.57 16.28
N HIS A 98 9.89 -15.64 17.60
CA HIS A 98 10.78 -16.63 18.24
C HIS A 98 10.28 -18.06 18.04
N GLU A 99 8.98 -18.34 18.20
CA GLU A 99 8.40 -19.65 17.95
C GLU A 99 8.64 -20.15 16.50
N LEU A 100 8.52 -19.26 15.51
CA LEU A 100 8.74 -19.58 14.10
C LEU A 100 10.22 -19.67 13.73
N ALA A 101 11.07 -18.90 14.39
CA ALA A 101 12.53 -18.92 14.17
C ALA A 101 13.19 -20.19 14.73
N GLY A 102 12.57 -20.87 15.70
CA GLY A 102 13.07 -22.05 16.39
C GLY A 102 13.85 -21.74 17.67
N GLU A 103 13.92 -22.71 18.59
CA GLU A 103 14.43 -22.54 19.95
C GLU A 103 15.89 -22.05 20.06
N ASN A 104 16.71 -22.29 19.04
CA ASN A 104 18.13 -21.89 19.03
C ASN A 104 18.41 -20.59 18.25
N ALA A 105 17.38 -19.94 17.69
CA ALA A 105 17.58 -18.73 16.91
C ALA A 105 17.76 -17.50 17.81
N THR A 106 18.88 -16.82 17.67
CA THR A 106 19.10 -15.51 18.28
C THR A 106 18.46 -14.45 17.38
N ILE A 107 17.43 -13.77 17.87
CA ILE A 107 16.78 -12.68 17.14
C ILE A 107 17.38 -11.35 17.57
N ALA A 108 17.88 -10.59 16.59
CA ALA A 108 18.21 -9.18 16.73
C ALA A 108 17.26 -8.37 15.84
N TYR A 109 17.03 -7.13 16.22
CA TYR A 109 16.10 -6.22 15.54
C TYR A 109 16.85 -5.03 14.98
N VAL A 110 16.39 -4.53 13.83
CA VAL A 110 16.68 -3.18 13.35
C VAL A 110 15.43 -2.35 13.52
N CYS A 111 15.55 -1.30 14.33
CA CYS A 111 14.48 -0.33 14.58
C CYS A 111 14.77 0.95 13.83
N GLU A 112 13.78 1.49 13.13
CA GLU A 112 13.87 2.75 12.37
C GLU A 112 12.60 3.57 12.63
N TYR A 113 12.72 4.90 12.63
CA TYR A 113 11.52 5.74 12.66
C TYR A 113 10.68 5.49 11.42
N LYS A 114 9.38 5.28 11.63
CA LYS A 114 8.43 5.04 10.54
C LYS A 114 8.08 6.36 9.87
N LEU A 115 8.75 6.62 8.76
CA LEU A 115 8.50 7.80 7.95
C LEU A 115 7.08 7.76 7.38
N ASP A 116 6.35 8.86 7.45
CA ASP A 116 5.02 8.99 6.88
C ASP A 116 5.10 9.60 5.48
N GLY A 117 5.29 8.75 4.49
CA GLY A 117 5.51 9.09 3.09
C GLY A 117 4.86 8.13 2.12
N LEU A 118 5.53 7.88 1.01
CA LEU A 118 5.16 6.86 0.02
C LEU A 118 6.36 5.99 -0.32
N SER A 119 6.14 4.69 -0.33
CA SER A 119 7.19 3.72 -0.67
C SER A 119 7.51 3.74 -2.15
N MET A 120 8.80 3.57 -2.46
CA MET A 120 9.33 3.61 -3.81
C MET A 120 10.44 2.58 -4.00
N ALA A 121 10.52 2.00 -5.22
CA ALA A 121 11.60 1.13 -5.65
C ALA A 121 12.45 1.85 -6.71
N LEU A 122 13.77 1.92 -6.48
CA LEU A 122 14.76 2.50 -7.38
C LEU A 122 15.62 1.39 -7.96
N HIS A 123 15.69 1.28 -9.27
CA HIS A 123 16.51 0.29 -9.97
C HIS A 123 17.76 0.96 -10.51
N TYR A 124 18.89 0.37 -10.18
CA TYR A 124 20.21 0.79 -10.68
C TYR A 124 20.76 -0.26 -11.63
N ARG A 125 21.43 0.20 -12.69
CA ARG A 125 22.06 -0.67 -13.68
C ARG A 125 23.49 -0.24 -13.93
N GLN A 126 24.33 -1.23 -14.16
CA GLN A 126 25.74 -1.07 -14.49
C GLN A 126 25.93 -0.30 -15.80
N SER A 127 26.89 0.61 -15.80
CA SER A 127 27.45 1.28 -16.98
C SER A 127 28.79 0.65 -17.40
N PRO A 128 29.28 0.92 -18.64
CA PRO A 128 30.53 0.36 -19.16
C PRO A 128 31.77 0.66 -18.29
N ASP A 129 31.78 1.78 -17.58
CA ASP A 129 32.86 2.18 -16.65
C ASP A 129 32.80 1.45 -15.30
N GLY A 130 31.79 0.62 -15.08
CA GLY A 130 31.54 -0.11 -13.82
C GLY A 130 30.84 0.68 -12.75
N SER A 131 30.38 1.90 -13.01
CA SER A 131 29.47 2.66 -12.16
C SER A 131 28.04 2.10 -12.25
N ALA A 132 27.15 2.48 -11.32
CA ALA A 132 25.74 2.21 -11.39
C ALA A 132 24.95 3.49 -11.63
N HIS A 133 23.99 3.46 -12.54
CA HIS A 133 23.13 4.59 -12.86
C HIS A 133 21.67 4.26 -12.55
N LEU A 134 20.91 5.28 -12.11
CA LEU A 134 19.47 5.17 -11.91
C LEU A 134 18.79 4.87 -13.26
N LEU A 135 18.27 3.66 -13.37
CA LEU A 135 17.53 3.17 -14.53
C LEU A 135 16.06 3.63 -14.45
N ARG A 136 15.42 3.35 -13.33
CA ARG A 136 14.00 3.69 -13.11
C ARG A 136 13.65 3.85 -11.64
N GLY A 137 12.57 4.59 -11.40
CA GLY A 137 11.92 4.71 -10.09
C GLY A 137 10.45 4.35 -10.20
N LEU A 138 9.99 3.39 -9.37
CA LEU A 138 8.64 2.84 -9.39
C LEU A 138 7.91 3.17 -8.10
N THR A 139 6.67 3.65 -8.18
CA THR A 139 5.78 3.75 -7.01
C THR A 139 5.39 2.35 -6.54
N ARG A 140 4.96 2.20 -5.28
CA ARG A 140 4.45 0.92 -4.78
C ARG A 140 3.30 0.35 -5.62
N GLY A 141 2.42 1.24 -6.15
CA GLY A 141 1.22 0.82 -6.85
C GLY A 141 0.31 -0.02 -5.97
N ASP A 142 -0.14 -1.16 -6.48
CA ASP A 142 -0.91 -2.18 -5.75
C ASP A 142 -0.03 -3.17 -4.96
N GLY A 143 1.28 -2.95 -4.96
CA GLY A 143 2.28 -3.82 -4.35
C GLY A 143 2.91 -4.83 -5.31
N THR A 144 2.25 -5.17 -6.41
CA THR A 144 2.76 -6.06 -7.47
C THR A 144 3.21 -5.27 -8.69
N ILE A 145 2.45 -4.23 -9.05
CA ILE A 145 2.69 -3.37 -10.20
C ILE A 145 2.76 -1.91 -9.72
N GLY A 146 3.86 -1.23 -10.04
CA GLY A 146 4.07 0.20 -9.78
C GLY A 146 3.97 1.05 -11.03
N GLU A 147 3.94 2.38 -10.85
CA GLU A 147 4.02 3.36 -11.93
C GLU A 147 5.46 3.82 -12.09
N ASP A 148 5.94 3.87 -13.32
CA ASP A 148 7.27 4.40 -13.65
C ASP A 148 7.25 5.93 -13.59
N VAL A 149 7.76 6.46 -12.50
CA VAL A 149 7.88 7.91 -12.23
C VAL A 149 9.32 8.41 -12.31
N THR A 150 10.15 7.76 -13.11
CA THR A 150 11.60 7.99 -13.19
C THR A 150 11.95 9.46 -13.44
N GLY A 151 11.21 10.16 -14.33
CA GLY A 151 11.43 11.58 -14.59
C GLY A 151 11.27 12.45 -13.34
N ASN A 152 10.32 12.11 -12.49
CA ASN A 152 10.06 12.81 -11.24
C ASN A 152 11.09 12.43 -10.16
N VAL A 153 11.43 11.15 -10.06
CA VAL A 153 12.46 10.65 -9.11
C VAL A 153 13.82 11.32 -9.34
N ARG A 154 14.19 11.57 -10.59
CA ARG A 154 15.44 12.26 -10.92
C ARG A 154 15.53 13.67 -10.30
N THR A 155 14.41 14.32 -10.04
CA THR A 155 14.37 15.63 -9.40
C THR A 155 14.63 15.59 -7.89
N ILE A 156 14.50 14.42 -7.24
CA ILE A 156 14.74 14.24 -5.81
C ILE A 156 16.25 14.22 -5.57
N ARG A 157 16.76 15.26 -4.91
CA ARG A 157 18.21 15.47 -4.76
C ARG A 157 18.89 14.44 -3.86
N SER A 158 18.18 13.85 -2.89
CA SER A 158 18.66 12.75 -2.05
C SER A 158 18.72 11.40 -2.77
N VAL A 159 18.31 11.30 -4.04
CA VAL A 159 18.48 10.11 -4.89
C VAL A 159 19.76 10.27 -5.74
N PRO A 160 20.78 9.41 -5.58
CA PRO A 160 21.95 9.39 -6.43
C PRO A 160 21.56 9.02 -7.87
N LEU A 161 21.86 9.88 -8.86
CA LEU A 161 21.65 9.53 -10.28
C LEU A 161 22.71 8.55 -10.80
N SER A 162 23.90 8.62 -10.20
CA SER A 162 25.04 7.76 -10.51
C SER A 162 25.83 7.44 -9.24
N ILE A 163 26.35 6.22 -9.14
CA ILE A 163 27.17 5.76 -8.03
C ILE A 163 28.47 5.22 -8.61
N ALA A 164 29.57 5.87 -8.29
CA ALA A 164 30.89 5.52 -8.80
C ALA A 164 31.30 4.10 -8.37
N LYS A 165 32.06 3.40 -9.25
CA LYS A 165 32.57 2.05 -8.98
C LYS A 165 33.28 1.93 -7.65
N SER A 166 34.06 2.93 -7.24
CA SER A 166 34.77 2.96 -5.94
C SER A 166 33.80 2.99 -4.75
N LYS A 167 32.69 3.73 -4.86
CA LYS A 167 31.65 3.76 -3.82
C LYS A 167 30.89 2.44 -3.75
N LEU A 168 30.56 1.83 -4.90
CA LEU A 168 29.94 0.50 -4.95
C LEU A 168 30.83 -0.55 -4.28
N ALA A 169 32.12 -0.56 -4.60
CA ALA A 169 33.09 -1.48 -3.99
C ALA A 169 33.19 -1.29 -2.46
N LYS A 170 33.26 -0.03 -1.98
CA LYS A 170 33.26 0.29 -0.55
C LYS A 170 31.99 -0.17 0.15
N ALA A 171 30.84 -0.01 -0.50
CA ALA A 171 29.53 -0.40 0.00
C ALA A 171 29.23 -1.90 -0.18
N LYS A 172 30.11 -2.67 -0.83
CA LYS A 172 29.88 -4.08 -1.20
C LYS A 172 28.60 -4.28 -1.99
N LEU A 173 28.18 -3.29 -2.75
CA LEU A 173 27.01 -3.35 -3.61
C LEU A 173 27.42 -3.80 -5.03
N PRO A 174 26.62 -4.69 -5.68
CA PRO A 174 26.79 -4.98 -7.09
C PRO A 174 26.44 -3.75 -7.91
N PRO A 175 26.89 -3.66 -9.18
CA PRO A 175 26.57 -2.50 -10.03
C PRO A 175 25.14 -2.52 -10.59
N THR A 176 24.40 -3.62 -10.41
CA THR A 176 22.98 -3.74 -10.76
C THR A 176 22.22 -4.24 -9.52
N PHE A 177 21.27 -3.44 -9.04
CA PHE A 177 20.52 -3.72 -7.80
C PHE A 177 19.26 -2.86 -7.71
N GLU A 178 18.37 -3.21 -6.78
CA GLU A 178 17.18 -2.45 -6.41
C GLU A 178 17.32 -1.87 -5.01
N VAL A 179 16.92 -0.60 -4.83
CA VAL A 179 16.84 0.06 -3.52
C VAL A 179 15.38 0.39 -3.25
N ARG A 180 14.87 0.01 -2.08
CA ARG A 180 13.56 0.46 -1.62
C ARG A 180 13.71 1.52 -0.55
N GLY A 181 12.82 2.49 -0.56
CA GLY A 181 12.85 3.60 0.37
C GLY A 181 11.49 4.29 0.46
N GLU A 182 11.46 5.31 1.30
CA GLU A 182 10.27 6.15 1.49
C GLU A 182 10.55 7.55 0.96
N VAL A 183 9.64 8.07 0.14
CA VAL A 183 9.65 9.47 -0.29
C VAL A 183 8.80 10.25 0.66
N VAL A 184 9.35 11.31 1.22
CA VAL A 184 8.68 12.20 2.17
C VAL A 184 8.71 13.65 1.68
N MET A 185 7.78 14.45 2.17
CA MET A 185 7.82 15.90 2.03
C MET A 185 8.19 16.51 3.38
N PRO A 186 9.38 17.13 3.52
CA PRO A 186 9.76 17.83 4.73
C PRO A 186 8.76 18.94 5.11
N PHE A 187 8.60 19.24 6.40
CA PHE A 187 7.64 20.25 6.88
C PHE A 187 7.87 21.62 6.25
N ALA A 188 9.12 22.05 6.10
CA ALA A 188 9.44 23.32 5.46
C ALA A 188 8.98 23.37 3.98
N ALA A 189 9.15 22.27 3.24
CA ALA A 189 8.70 22.14 1.86
C ALA A 189 7.17 22.11 1.77
N PHE A 190 6.51 21.42 2.70
CA PHE A 190 5.05 21.36 2.79
C PHE A 190 4.44 22.74 3.11
N ALA A 191 5.00 23.47 4.08
CA ALA A 191 4.56 24.82 4.41
C ALA A 191 4.66 25.75 3.20
N LYS A 192 5.82 25.76 2.51
CA LYS A 192 6.03 26.57 1.30
C LYS A 192 5.06 26.21 0.18
N MET A 193 4.85 24.92 -0.07
CA MET A 193 3.88 24.48 -1.06
C MET A 193 2.45 24.96 -0.75
N ASN A 194 2.04 24.94 0.53
CA ASN A 194 0.72 25.41 0.94
C ASN A 194 0.58 26.92 0.81
N GLU A 195 1.62 27.70 1.13
CA GLU A 195 1.64 29.15 0.87
C GLU A 195 1.40 29.44 -0.63
N ASP A 196 2.14 28.75 -1.51
CA ASP A 196 2.02 28.92 -2.96
C ASP A 196 0.63 28.53 -3.48
N ARG A 197 0.03 27.45 -2.93
CA ARG A 197 -1.35 27.01 -3.28
C ARG A 197 -2.38 28.05 -2.87
N VAL A 198 -2.30 28.55 -1.64
CA VAL A 198 -3.22 29.56 -1.12
C VAL A 198 -3.09 30.87 -1.92
N ALA A 199 -1.85 31.29 -2.25
CA ALA A 199 -1.62 32.45 -3.10
C ALA A 199 -2.19 32.28 -4.53
N ALA A 200 -2.25 31.04 -5.03
CA ALA A 200 -2.91 30.69 -6.29
C ALA A 200 -4.43 30.47 -6.18
N GLY A 201 -5.05 30.76 -5.04
CA GLY A 201 -6.50 30.59 -4.81
C GLY A 201 -6.94 29.12 -4.67
N GLN A 202 -6.01 28.21 -4.39
CA GLN A 202 -6.28 26.79 -4.17
C GLN A 202 -6.36 26.47 -2.67
N SER A 203 -7.08 25.41 -2.31
CA SER A 203 -7.09 24.92 -0.94
C SER A 203 -5.72 24.37 -0.54
N ALA A 204 -5.31 24.59 0.71
CA ALA A 204 -4.10 23.96 1.26
C ALA A 204 -4.21 22.42 1.22
N ALA A 205 -3.09 21.75 1.02
CA ALA A 205 -3.03 20.29 1.14
C ALA A 205 -3.18 19.86 2.61
N ALA A 206 -3.81 18.71 2.84
CA ALA A 206 -4.20 18.28 4.17
C ALA A 206 -3.03 17.78 5.02
N ASN A 207 -2.06 17.08 4.42
CA ASN A 207 -0.90 16.54 5.13
C ASN A 207 0.29 16.34 4.18
N PRO A 208 1.53 16.23 4.74
CA PRO A 208 2.75 16.04 3.94
C PRO A 208 2.76 14.77 3.11
N ARG A 209 2.26 13.65 3.62
CA ARG A 209 2.20 12.35 2.92
C ARG A 209 1.36 12.43 1.64
N ASN A 210 0.12 12.91 1.73
CA ASN A 210 -0.75 13.06 0.57
C ASN A 210 -0.20 14.09 -0.42
N ALA A 211 0.46 15.14 0.08
CA ALA A 211 1.15 16.11 -0.74
C ALA A 211 2.34 15.50 -1.49
N ALA A 212 3.16 14.67 -0.83
CA ALA A 212 4.25 13.93 -1.46
C ALA A 212 3.73 12.96 -2.54
N ALA A 213 2.70 12.16 -2.19
CA ALA A 213 2.08 11.20 -3.11
C ALA A 213 1.46 11.88 -4.35
N GLY A 214 0.79 13.02 -4.19
CA GLY A 214 0.28 13.80 -5.29
C GLY A 214 1.40 14.43 -6.14
N THR A 215 2.46 14.91 -5.49
CA THR A 215 3.61 15.54 -6.15
C THR A 215 4.36 14.55 -7.04
N ILE A 216 4.72 13.38 -6.53
CA ILE A 216 5.52 12.39 -7.28
C ILE A 216 4.77 11.88 -8.53
N ARG A 217 3.47 12.06 -8.59
CA ARG A 217 2.59 11.65 -9.69
C ARG A 217 2.17 12.83 -10.58
N THR A 218 2.75 13.98 -10.39
CA THR A 218 2.56 15.13 -11.29
C THR A 218 3.26 14.85 -12.62
N LEU A 219 2.59 15.17 -13.73
CA LEU A 219 3.13 14.93 -15.07
C LEU A 219 4.29 15.87 -15.44
N GLU A 220 4.49 16.93 -14.67
CA GLU A 220 5.51 17.95 -14.90
C GLU A 220 6.66 17.83 -13.89
N PRO A 221 7.85 17.31 -14.28
CA PRO A 221 8.99 17.17 -13.36
C PRO A 221 9.45 18.49 -12.72
N ASN A 222 9.27 19.60 -13.39
CA ASN A 222 9.62 20.94 -12.87
C ASN A 222 8.83 21.27 -11.58
N ILE A 223 7.55 20.89 -11.52
CA ILE A 223 6.72 21.09 -10.33
C ILE A 223 7.24 20.20 -9.17
N VAL A 224 7.65 18.97 -9.51
CA VAL A 224 8.22 18.04 -8.50
C VAL A 224 9.53 18.61 -7.93
N ALA A 225 10.40 19.12 -8.77
CA ALA A 225 11.67 19.74 -8.35
C ALA A 225 11.46 20.91 -7.38
N GLN A 226 10.46 21.76 -7.64
CA GLN A 226 10.13 22.90 -6.78
C GLN A 226 9.63 22.49 -5.40
N ARG A 227 8.98 21.31 -5.29
CA ARG A 227 8.37 20.82 -4.05
C ARG A 227 9.32 20.07 -3.13
N ARG A 228 10.61 19.95 -3.50
CA ARG A 228 11.72 19.47 -2.67
C ARG A 228 11.39 18.22 -1.84
N LEU A 229 11.05 17.11 -2.51
CA LEU A 229 10.88 15.82 -1.86
C LEU A 229 12.22 15.23 -1.43
N ASP A 230 12.21 14.42 -0.36
CA ASP A 230 13.34 13.63 0.10
C ASP A 230 13.06 12.13 0.00
N PHE A 231 14.11 11.34 -0.22
CA PHE A 231 14.07 9.88 -0.27
C PHE A 231 14.97 9.29 0.81
N TYR A 232 14.44 8.37 1.60
CA TYR A 232 15.18 7.62 2.61
C TYR A 232 15.18 6.14 2.25
N ALA A 233 16.37 5.60 1.96
CA ALA A 233 16.54 4.19 1.63
C ALA A 233 16.42 3.31 2.87
N TYR A 234 15.72 2.17 2.74
CA TYR A 234 15.55 1.24 3.85
C TYR A 234 15.74 -0.24 3.47
N PHE A 235 15.95 -0.58 2.20
CA PHE A 235 16.16 -1.96 1.76
C PHE A 235 17.02 -2.03 0.50
N ALA A 236 17.91 -3.04 0.41
CA ALA A 236 18.73 -3.32 -0.77
C ALA A 236 18.46 -4.75 -1.26
N LEU A 237 18.13 -4.90 -2.55
CA LEU A 237 17.77 -6.16 -3.17
C LEU A 237 18.60 -6.40 -4.44
N THR A 238 18.74 -7.68 -4.80
CA THR A 238 19.21 -8.06 -6.14
C THR A 238 18.18 -7.65 -7.20
N GLU A 239 18.55 -7.71 -8.47
CA GLU A 239 17.62 -7.49 -9.60
C GLU A 239 16.45 -8.50 -9.59
N THR A 240 16.65 -9.67 -9.01
CA THR A 240 15.64 -10.74 -8.84
C THR A 240 14.80 -10.61 -7.56
N GLY A 241 15.08 -9.60 -6.73
CA GLY A 241 14.30 -9.32 -5.52
C GLY A 241 14.77 -10.04 -4.25
N GLU A 242 15.96 -10.65 -4.25
CA GLU A 242 16.55 -11.28 -3.08
C GLU A 242 17.30 -10.27 -2.20
N ASN A 243 17.48 -10.55 -0.91
CA ASN A 243 18.26 -9.70 -0.02
C ASN A 243 19.73 -9.71 -0.44
N LEU A 244 20.36 -8.55 -0.54
CA LEU A 244 21.79 -8.42 -0.89
C LEU A 244 22.74 -8.68 0.28
N PHE A 245 22.25 -8.56 1.51
CA PHE A 245 23.04 -8.69 2.73
C PHE A 245 22.42 -9.74 3.65
N GLU A 246 23.25 -10.34 4.47
CA GLU A 246 22.78 -11.31 5.48
C GLU A 246 22.11 -10.63 6.67
N GLU A 247 22.45 -9.37 6.93
CA GLU A 247 21.84 -8.56 7.98
C GLU A 247 21.25 -7.28 7.39
N GLN A 248 20.08 -6.87 7.89
CA GLN A 248 19.39 -5.64 7.50
C GLN A 248 20.19 -4.39 7.91
N SER A 249 20.85 -4.44 9.06
CA SER A 249 21.75 -3.38 9.55
C SER A 249 22.91 -3.14 8.59
N ASP A 250 23.53 -4.19 8.07
CA ASP A 250 24.61 -4.11 7.07
C ASP A 250 24.10 -3.49 5.76
N ALA A 251 22.87 -3.85 5.34
CA ALA A 251 22.25 -3.25 4.16
C ALA A 251 22.09 -1.72 4.29
N LEU A 252 21.70 -1.23 5.47
CA LEU A 252 21.55 0.20 5.73
C LEU A 252 22.90 0.93 5.72
N GLU A 253 23.95 0.33 6.32
CA GLU A 253 25.30 0.88 6.29
C GLU A 253 25.86 0.92 4.85
N ALA A 254 25.62 -0.13 4.07
CA ALA A 254 26.03 -0.19 2.67
C ALA A 254 25.32 0.89 1.83
N LEU A 255 24.01 1.09 2.02
CA LEU A 255 23.27 2.14 1.33
C LEU A 255 23.79 3.54 1.69
N ALA A 256 24.08 3.80 2.98
CA ALA A 256 24.70 5.05 3.40
C ALA A 256 26.09 5.25 2.76
N ALA A 257 26.93 4.21 2.73
CA ALA A 257 28.25 4.27 2.10
C ALA A 257 28.18 4.50 0.58
N ALA A 258 27.13 4.02 -0.08
CA ALA A 258 26.88 4.26 -1.49
C ALA A 258 26.37 5.68 -1.81
N GLY A 259 25.95 6.44 -0.80
CA GLY A 259 25.51 7.83 -0.93
C GLY A 259 23.99 8.01 -0.87
N PHE A 260 23.23 6.99 -0.47
CA PHE A 260 21.82 7.15 -0.16
C PHE A 260 21.63 7.79 1.23
N ARG A 261 20.60 8.61 1.33
CA ARG A 261 20.10 9.02 2.63
C ARG A 261 19.37 7.83 3.26
N VAL A 262 19.79 7.43 4.45
CA VAL A 262 19.12 6.44 5.30
C VAL A 262 18.58 7.12 6.55
N ASN A 263 17.62 6.49 7.23
CA ASN A 263 17.09 7.08 8.45
C ASN A 263 18.21 7.27 9.47
N PRO A 264 18.50 8.51 9.95
CA PRO A 264 19.55 8.75 10.94
C PRO A 264 19.18 8.18 12.32
N HIS A 265 17.88 8.00 12.58
CA HIS A 265 17.34 7.42 13.81
C HIS A 265 17.06 5.93 13.61
N ARG A 266 18.13 5.14 13.55
CA ARG A 266 18.07 3.69 13.47
C ARG A 266 19.00 3.05 14.48
N GLU A 267 18.61 1.91 15.03
CA GLU A 267 19.41 1.16 15.98
C GLU A 267 19.27 -0.35 15.74
N ALA A 268 20.41 -1.09 15.83
CA ALA A 268 20.40 -2.54 15.93
C ALA A 268 20.26 -2.94 17.41
N ILE A 269 19.22 -3.71 17.73
CA ILE A 269 18.79 -3.99 19.11
C ILE A 269 18.68 -5.49 19.32
N LYS A 270 19.15 -5.98 20.48
CA LYS A 270 19.18 -7.42 20.81
C LYS A 270 18.20 -7.84 21.90
N THR A 271 17.53 -6.91 22.56
CA THR A 271 16.62 -7.21 23.67
C THR A 271 15.32 -6.43 23.55
N PHE A 272 14.21 -7.04 23.97
CA PHE A 272 12.89 -6.43 23.92
C PHE A 272 12.82 -5.12 24.72
N ASP A 273 13.45 -5.05 25.90
CA ASP A 273 13.40 -3.83 26.73
C ASP A 273 14.05 -2.64 26.00
N LYS A 274 15.23 -2.84 25.36
CA LYS A 274 15.87 -1.79 24.55
C LYS A 274 15.03 -1.41 23.32
N LEU A 275 14.26 -2.36 22.78
CA LEU A 275 13.33 -2.08 21.68
C LEU A 275 12.23 -1.13 22.17
N MET A 276 11.64 -1.38 23.35
CA MET A 276 10.64 -0.48 23.94
C MET A 276 11.23 0.88 24.30
N ASP A 277 12.45 0.94 24.81
CA ASP A 277 13.17 2.20 25.04
C ASP A 277 13.32 3.02 23.74
N PHE A 278 13.62 2.35 22.61
CA PHE A 278 13.70 3.01 21.32
C PHE A 278 12.33 3.56 20.88
N VAL A 279 11.26 2.78 21.04
CA VAL A 279 9.88 3.20 20.72
C VAL A 279 9.49 4.44 21.52
N ASN A 280 9.72 4.43 22.82
CA ASN A 280 9.36 5.55 23.72
C ASN A 280 10.14 6.83 23.35
N ARG A 281 11.46 6.72 23.13
CA ARG A 281 12.28 7.86 22.67
C ARG A 281 11.85 8.39 21.32
N ALA A 282 11.38 7.53 20.42
CA ALA A 282 10.90 7.93 19.10
C ALA A 282 9.59 8.73 19.22
N GLU A 283 8.68 8.31 20.10
CA GLU A 283 7.41 9.01 20.35
C GLU A 283 7.66 10.40 20.97
N GLU A 284 8.56 10.52 21.94
CA GLU A 284 8.95 11.79 22.55
C GLU A 284 9.56 12.77 21.54
N LYS A 285 10.36 12.28 20.59
CA LYS A 285 11.03 13.11 19.59
C LYS A 285 10.17 13.47 18.39
N ARG A 286 8.99 12.86 18.24
CA ARG A 286 8.13 12.97 17.07
C ARG A 286 7.91 14.41 16.59
N ASP A 287 7.66 15.34 17.50
CA ASP A 287 7.32 16.73 17.18
C ASP A 287 8.54 17.63 16.92
N SER A 288 9.76 17.12 17.18
CA SER A 288 11.02 17.85 16.97
C SER A 288 11.69 17.56 15.62
N LEU A 289 11.12 16.65 14.82
CA LEU A 289 11.67 16.24 13.52
C LEU A 289 11.27 17.21 12.41
N GLY A 290 12.09 17.30 11.37
CA GLY A 290 11.77 18.08 10.17
C GLY A 290 10.80 17.40 9.19
N TYR A 291 10.29 16.21 9.53
CA TYR A 291 9.39 15.38 8.74
C TYR A 291 8.45 14.59 9.64
N GLU A 292 7.35 14.10 9.08
CA GLU A 292 6.36 13.34 9.84
C GLU A 292 6.73 11.87 10.00
N ILE A 293 6.49 11.35 11.23
CA ILE A 293 6.56 9.93 11.55
C ILE A 293 5.28 9.49 12.24
N ASP A 294 4.83 8.26 11.99
CA ASP A 294 3.61 7.70 12.57
C ASP A 294 3.88 6.49 13.48
N GLY A 295 5.15 6.18 13.73
CA GLY A 295 5.56 5.05 14.56
C GLY A 295 7.03 4.67 14.40
N VAL A 296 7.31 3.42 14.69
CA VAL A 296 8.61 2.75 14.53
C VAL A 296 8.42 1.51 13.67
N VAL A 297 9.30 1.29 12.71
CA VAL A 297 9.40 0.02 11.98
C VAL A 297 10.43 -0.86 12.69
N ILE A 298 10.02 -2.05 13.04
CA ILE A 298 10.86 -3.06 13.69
C ILE A 298 11.00 -4.22 12.71
N LYS A 299 12.23 -4.56 12.37
CA LYS A 299 12.57 -5.65 11.44
C LYS A 299 13.51 -6.63 12.15
N ILE A 300 13.35 -7.91 11.91
CA ILE A 300 14.37 -8.89 12.30
C ILE A 300 15.61 -8.66 11.44
N ASP A 301 16.79 -8.60 12.06
CA ASP A 301 18.02 -8.21 11.39
C ASP A 301 18.51 -9.28 10.40
N SER A 302 18.50 -10.57 10.81
CA SER A 302 18.98 -11.68 9.98
C SER A 302 18.08 -11.97 8.79
N ALA A 303 18.62 -11.90 7.57
CA ALA A 303 17.93 -12.24 6.33
C ALA A 303 17.56 -13.72 6.25
N GLU A 304 18.34 -14.62 6.88
CA GLU A 304 18.03 -16.03 6.99
C GLU A 304 16.75 -16.24 7.82
N VAL A 305 16.68 -15.60 8.99
CA VAL A 305 15.49 -15.67 9.85
C VAL A 305 14.30 -15.02 9.15
N GLN A 306 14.47 -13.89 8.43
CA GLN A 306 13.41 -13.28 7.62
C GLN A 306 12.83 -14.26 6.60
N ARG A 307 13.68 -15.00 5.87
CA ARG A 307 13.25 -16.03 4.92
C ARG A 307 12.48 -17.16 5.60
N ARG A 308 12.94 -17.62 6.76
CA ARG A 308 12.32 -18.68 7.56
C ARG A 308 10.91 -18.28 8.04
N LEU A 309 10.75 -17.06 8.55
CA LEU A 309 9.46 -16.54 8.99
C LEU A 309 8.49 -16.30 7.83
N GLY A 310 9.00 -15.90 6.67
CA GLY A 310 8.22 -15.71 5.46
C GLY A 310 7.20 -14.58 5.57
N TYR A 311 6.09 -14.76 4.84
CA TYR A 311 5.07 -13.74 4.64
C TYR A 311 3.68 -14.28 4.96
N THR A 312 2.75 -13.39 5.33
CA THR A 312 1.32 -13.62 5.18
C THR A 312 0.88 -13.11 3.79
N GLY A 313 -0.37 -13.32 3.40
CA GLY A 313 -0.87 -12.78 2.11
C GLY A 313 -0.72 -11.27 1.94
N ARG A 314 -0.46 -10.50 3.00
CA ARG A 314 -0.41 -9.02 2.98
C ARG A 314 0.83 -8.41 3.59
N ALA A 315 1.54 -9.12 4.47
CA ALA A 315 2.62 -8.54 5.25
C ALA A 315 3.72 -9.56 5.58
N PRO A 316 4.98 -9.12 5.74
CA PRO A 316 6.04 -9.97 6.27
C PRO A 316 5.77 -10.30 7.74
N ARG A 317 6.12 -11.55 8.15
CA ARG A 317 6.06 -11.94 9.57
C ARG A 317 7.26 -11.43 10.36
N TRP A 318 8.35 -11.14 9.67
CA TRP A 318 9.62 -10.69 10.23
C TRP A 318 9.73 -9.18 10.42
N ALA A 319 8.68 -8.42 10.11
CA ALA A 319 8.63 -6.98 10.33
C ALA A 319 7.26 -6.55 10.81
N VAL A 320 7.23 -5.53 11.66
CA VAL A 320 6.03 -4.95 12.23
C VAL A 320 6.19 -3.43 12.35
N ALA A 321 5.08 -2.70 12.25
CA ALA A 321 5.03 -1.27 12.51
C ALA A 321 4.37 -1.03 13.87
N TYR A 322 5.15 -0.55 14.84
CA TYR A 322 4.59 -0.02 16.08
C TYR A 322 4.09 1.39 15.82
N LYS A 323 2.78 1.57 15.91
CA LYS A 323 2.13 2.86 15.69
C LYS A 323 2.05 3.64 16.99
N PHE A 324 2.45 4.91 16.95
CA PHE A 324 2.29 5.80 18.10
C PHE A 324 0.83 6.03 18.42
N THR A 325 0.59 6.42 19.66
CA THR A 325 -0.73 6.85 20.11
C THR A 325 -1.28 7.90 19.15
N ALA A 326 -2.54 7.72 18.74
CA ALA A 326 -3.19 8.63 17.83
C ALA A 326 -3.20 10.05 18.40
N ARG A 327 -2.86 11.04 17.59
CA ARG A 327 -3.02 12.44 18.01
C ARG A 327 -4.49 12.72 18.23
N ALA A 328 -4.81 13.27 19.38
CA ALA A 328 -6.16 13.65 19.76
C ALA A 328 -6.30 15.17 19.85
N GLY A 329 -7.52 15.63 19.59
CA GLY A 329 -7.92 17.02 19.82
C GLY A 329 -9.31 17.07 20.43
N ILE A 330 -9.60 18.13 21.15
CA ILE A 330 -10.93 18.39 21.71
C ILE A 330 -11.64 19.38 20.81
N THR A 331 -12.91 19.06 20.44
CA THR A 331 -13.74 19.90 19.60
C THR A 331 -15.22 19.66 19.91
N GLN A 332 -16.10 20.54 19.43
CA GLN A 332 -17.54 20.45 19.68
C GLN A 332 -18.25 19.75 18.53
N VAL A 333 -19.25 18.91 18.86
CA VAL A 333 -20.16 18.27 17.89
C VAL A 333 -21.28 19.25 17.55
N GLU A 334 -21.26 19.79 16.34
CA GLU A 334 -22.28 20.72 15.83
C GLU A 334 -23.55 20.00 15.39
N ASP A 335 -23.37 18.82 14.73
CA ASP A 335 -24.48 17.98 14.24
C ASP A 335 -24.01 16.53 14.04
N ILE A 336 -24.97 15.62 13.83
CA ILE A 336 -24.70 14.22 13.46
C ILE A 336 -25.48 13.91 12.19
N LYS A 337 -24.78 13.50 11.13
CA LYS A 337 -25.35 13.06 9.86
C LYS A 337 -25.16 11.58 9.65
N VAL A 338 -26.13 10.92 9.01
CA VAL A 338 -26.03 9.51 8.68
C VAL A 338 -25.71 9.37 7.20
N GLN A 339 -24.60 8.70 6.90
CA GLN A 339 -24.18 8.33 5.55
C GLN A 339 -24.61 6.90 5.24
N VAL A 340 -24.91 6.63 3.98
CA VAL A 340 -25.30 5.30 3.49
C VAL A 340 -24.19 4.78 2.58
N GLY A 341 -23.50 3.74 3.02
CA GLY A 341 -22.41 3.13 2.24
C GLY A 341 -22.91 2.13 1.19
N ARG A 342 -22.00 1.60 0.40
CA ARG A 342 -22.23 0.68 -0.72
C ARG A 342 -23.11 -0.53 -0.35
N THR A 343 -22.88 -1.13 0.80
CA THR A 343 -23.66 -2.29 1.30
C THR A 343 -24.99 -1.89 1.95
N GLY A 344 -25.37 -0.63 1.85
CA GLY A 344 -26.54 -0.09 2.57
C GLY A 344 -26.28 0.27 4.03
N LYS A 345 -25.08 0.01 4.58
CA LYS A 345 -24.72 0.33 5.97
C LYS A 345 -24.92 1.81 6.25
N LEU A 346 -25.66 2.13 7.32
CA LEU A 346 -25.86 3.47 7.83
C LEU A 346 -24.76 3.79 8.84
N THR A 347 -23.92 4.75 8.51
CA THR A 347 -22.81 5.17 9.39
C THR A 347 -23.05 6.59 9.86
N PRO A 348 -23.21 6.81 11.18
CA PRO A 348 -23.32 8.15 11.74
C PRO A 348 -21.95 8.83 11.75
N VAL A 349 -21.94 10.11 11.37
CA VAL A 349 -20.75 10.96 11.28
C VAL A 349 -21.01 12.24 12.05
N ALA A 350 -20.18 12.52 13.05
CA ALA A 350 -20.20 13.80 13.76
C ALA A 350 -19.66 14.90 12.84
N MET A 351 -20.43 15.97 12.70
CA MET A 351 -20.01 17.24 12.13
C MET A 351 -19.40 18.06 13.27
N LEU A 352 -18.18 18.49 13.12
CA LEU A 352 -17.37 19.05 14.19
C LEU A 352 -17.02 20.50 13.90
N THR A 353 -16.91 21.31 14.92
CA THR A 353 -16.20 22.59 14.81
C THR A 353 -14.78 22.31 14.32
N PRO A 354 -14.37 22.91 13.17
CA PRO A 354 -13.07 22.60 12.59
C PRO A 354 -11.92 22.82 13.56
N THR A 355 -11.14 21.78 13.83
CA THR A 355 -10.00 21.83 14.77
C THR A 355 -8.77 21.19 14.17
N LEU A 356 -7.58 21.64 14.60
CA LEU A 356 -6.30 21.13 14.11
C LEU A 356 -5.89 19.91 14.93
N ILE A 357 -5.82 18.73 14.28
CA ILE A 357 -5.36 17.49 14.92
C ILE A 357 -4.25 16.90 14.05
N GLY A 358 -3.05 16.78 14.60
CA GLY A 358 -1.91 16.22 13.88
C GLY A 358 -1.60 16.96 12.57
N GLY A 359 -1.65 18.31 12.58
CA GLY A 359 -1.35 19.14 11.41
C GLY A 359 -2.46 19.16 10.34
N THR A 360 -3.61 18.51 10.58
CA THR A 360 -4.76 18.49 9.67
C THR A 360 -5.99 19.06 10.33
N THR A 361 -6.73 19.91 9.60
CA THR A 361 -8.03 20.40 10.07
C THR A 361 -9.09 19.32 9.94
N VAL A 362 -9.62 18.88 11.08
CA VAL A 362 -10.66 17.87 11.19
C VAL A 362 -11.99 18.57 11.44
N SER A 363 -12.97 18.33 10.56
CA SER A 363 -14.35 18.85 10.65
C SER A 363 -15.40 17.74 10.66
N ARG A 364 -14.98 16.48 10.54
CA ARG A 364 -15.88 15.32 10.57
C ARG A 364 -15.17 14.14 11.22
N ALA A 365 -15.90 13.36 12.03
CA ALA A 365 -15.39 12.12 12.64
C ALA A 365 -16.46 11.03 12.61
N THR A 366 -16.05 9.78 12.42
CA THR A 366 -16.99 8.66 12.48
C THR A 366 -17.45 8.41 13.91
N LEU A 367 -18.72 8.00 14.02
CA LEU A 367 -19.33 7.48 15.24
C LEU A 367 -19.61 5.97 15.13
N HIS A 368 -19.02 5.32 14.11
CA HIS A 368 -19.10 3.89 13.83
C HIS A 368 -20.53 3.37 13.58
N ASN A 369 -21.41 3.40 14.59
CA ASN A 369 -22.79 2.91 14.56
C ASN A 369 -23.66 3.57 15.64
N ALA A 370 -24.94 3.19 15.72
CA ALA A 370 -25.88 3.73 16.71
C ALA A 370 -25.49 3.35 18.16
N ASP A 371 -25.01 2.13 18.35
CA ASP A 371 -24.63 1.60 19.68
C ASP A 371 -23.47 2.41 20.27
N GLU A 372 -22.56 2.87 19.45
CA GLU A 372 -21.41 3.68 19.90
C GLU A 372 -21.86 5.08 20.36
N ILE A 373 -22.84 5.68 19.70
CA ILE A 373 -23.44 6.96 20.15
C ILE A 373 -24.10 6.78 21.54
N GLU A 374 -24.80 5.66 21.73
CA GLU A 374 -25.43 5.32 23.01
C GLU A 374 -24.40 5.02 24.10
N ARG A 375 -23.36 4.25 23.76
CA ARG A 375 -22.23 3.93 24.68
C ARG A 375 -21.51 5.20 25.16
N LEU A 376 -21.27 6.14 24.23
CA LEU A 376 -20.66 7.44 24.56
C LEU A 376 -21.61 8.36 25.34
N GLY A 377 -22.93 8.08 25.32
CA GLY A 377 -23.93 8.98 25.84
C GLY A 377 -23.90 10.37 25.17
N LEU A 378 -23.55 10.41 23.88
CA LEU A 378 -23.26 11.61 23.11
C LEU A 378 -24.53 12.43 22.85
N LEU A 379 -24.44 13.72 23.11
CA LEU A 379 -25.44 14.73 22.71
C LEU A 379 -24.85 15.67 21.66
N ILE A 380 -25.67 16.17 20.77
CA ILE A 380 -25.28 17.24 19.85
C ILE A 380 -25.07 18.51 20.70
N GLY A 381 -23.92 19.14 20.50
CA GLY A 381 -23.42 20.23 21.33
C GLY A 381 -22.34 19.80 22.32
N ASP A 382 -22.12 18.49 22.53
CA ASP A 382 -21.05 18.00 23.40
C ASP A 382 -19.68 18.33 22.87
N TRP A 383 -18.74 18.51 23.77
CA TRP A 383 -17.32 18.50 23.46
C TRP A 383 -16.81 17.06 23.49
N VAL A 384 -16.03 16.73 22.49
CA VAL A 384 -15.56 15.36 22.27
C VAL A 384 -14.05 15.35 22.01
N LYS A 385 -13.41 14.29 22.50
CA LYS A 385 -12.06 13.93 22.11
C LYS A 385 -12.12 13.17 20.81
N VAL A 386 -11.45 13.70 19.80
CA VAL A 386 -11.35 13.10 18.48
C VAL A 386 -9.92 12.62 18.26
N GLU A 387 -9.76 11.36 17.94
CA GLU A 387 -8.47 10.78 17.59
C GLU A 387 -8.34 10.61 16.08
N ARG A 388 -7.12 10.89 15.60
CA ARG A 388 -6.70 10.64 14.23
C ARG A 388 -5.44 9.77 14.25
N GLY A 389 -5.60 8.47 14.01
CA GLY A 389 -4.49 7.52 13.91
C GLY A 389 -4.05 7.34 12.46
N GLY A 390 -2.82 7.75 12.12
CA GLY A 390 -2.25 7.60 10.77
C GLY A 390 -3.12 8.22 9.69
N ASP A 391 -3.28 7.54 8.54
CA ASP A 391 -4.21 7.93 7.47
C ASP A 391 -5.67 7.53 7.74
N VAL A 392 -5.99 7.17 8.97
CA VAL A 392 -7.31 6.63 9.34
C VAL A 392 -8.31 7.77 9.52
N ILE A 393 -9.56 7.47 9.19
CA ILE A 393 -10.73 8.34 9.38
C ILE A 393 -10.78 8.81 10.84
N PRO A 394 -10.89 10.14 11.12
CA PRO A 394 -11.04 10.64 12.46
C PRO A 394 -12.23 9.98 13.18
N LYS A 395 -12.05 9.58 14.42
CA LYS A 395 -13.10 8.94 15.24
C LYS A 395 -13.31 9.71 16.55
N VAL A 396 -14.55 9.79 17.00
CA VAL A 396 -14.90 10.24 18.33
C VAL A 396 -14.63 9.10 19.29
N VAL A 397 -13.85 9.34 20.35
CA VAL A 397 -13.49 8.30 21.33
C VAL A 397 -14.07 8.53 22.70
N GLU A 398 -14.32 9.78 23.06
CA GLU A 398 -14.77 10.16 24.40
C GLU A 398 -15.56 11.47 24.35
N VAL A 399 -16.56 11.59 25.23
CA VAL A 399 -17.23 12.86 25.52
C VAL A 399 -16.51 13.54 26.68
N VAL A 400 -16.02 14.74 26.40
CA VAL A 400 -15.26 15.55 27.38
C VAL A 400 -16.21 16.46 28.13
N HIS A 401 -16.36 16.27 29.42
CA HIS A 401 -17.08 17.19 30.29
C HIS A 401 -16.51 17.12 31.70
N GLY A 402 -16.25 18.23 32.31
CA GLY A 402 -15.73 18.36 33.67
C GLY A 402 -16.79 18.38 34.78
N GLY A 403 -18.00 17.90 34.47
CA GLY A 403 -19.16 18.00 35.36
C GLY A 403 -19.86 19.38 35.31
N ASP A 404 -20.76 19.65 36.25
CA ASP A 404 -21.61 20.86 36.28
C ASP A 404 -20.84 22.19 36.40
N GLN A 405 -19.52 22.13 36.65
CA GLN A 405 -18.67 23.32 36.84
C GLN A 405 -17.74 23.59 35.64
N ASP A 406 -17.69 22.73 34.66
CA ASP A 406 -16.88 22.93 33.44
C ASP A 406 -17.56 23.92 32.49
N LYS A 407 -17.14 25.20 32.58
CA LYS A 407 -17.64 26.25 31.70
C LYS A 407 -17.02 26.24 30.33
N ASP A 408 -15.88 25.58 30.16
CA ASP A 408 -15.13 25.54 28.91
C ASP A 408 -15.66 24.44 27.99
N HIS A 409 -16.18 23.33 28.56
CA HIS A 409 -16.75 22.20 27.81
C HIS A 409 -18.17 21.87 28.30
N PRO A 410 -19.15 22.76 28.06
CA PRO A 410 -20.52 22.55 28.51
C PRO A 410 -21.15 21.34 27.81
N ARG A 411 -22.03 20.66 28.53
CA ARG A 411 -22.80 19.55 28.00
C ARG A 411 -23.75 19.97 26.88
N GLY A 412 -23.82 19.18 25.82
CA GLY A 412 -24.82 19.35 24.77
C GLY A 412 -26.24 19.12 25.28
N THR A 413 -27.22 19.63 24.57
CA THR A 413 -28.63 19.59 25.00
C THR A 413 -29.53 18.78 24.07
N ARG A 414 -29.08 18.44 22.86
CA ARG A 414 -29.92 17.79 21.85
C ARG A 414 -29.52 16.33 21.66
N LYS A 415 -30.46 15.41 22.01
CA LYS A 415 -30.25 13.98 21.78
C LYS A 415 -30.34 13.69 20.27
N PHE A 416 -29.40 12.94 19.75
CA PHE A 416 -29.48 12.40 18.40
C PHE A 416 -30.45 11.21 18.38
N VAL A 417 -31.35 11.20 17.42
CA VAL A 417 -32.27 10.08 17.18
C VAL A 417 -31.86 9.42 15.87
N PHE A 418 -31.48 8.16 15.95
CA PHE A 418 -31.11 7.39 14.76
C PHE A 418 -32.34 7.24 13.85
N PRO A 419 -32.23 7.47 12.53
CA PRO A 419 -33.36 7.40 11.64
C PRO A 419 -33.96 5.99 11.58
N THR A 420 -35.27 5.90 11.44
CA THR A 420 -36.01 4.64 11.24
C THR A 420 -36.12 4.25 9.77
N HIS A 421 -35.84 5.19 8.88
CA HIS A 421 -35.85 5.02 7.43
C HIS A 421 -34.52 5.54 6.84
N CYS A 422 -34.17 5.05 5.65
CA CYS A 422 -33.00 5.51 4.93
C CYS A 422 -33.07 7.01 4.64
N PRO A 423 -32.05 7.81 5.03
CA PRO A 423 -32.09 9.27 4.82
C PRO A 423 -32.04 9.69 3.35
N VAL A 424 -31.72 8.76 2.42
CA VAL A 424 -31.58 9.06 0.99
C VAL A 424 -32.80 8.59 0.18
N CYS A 425 -33.28 7.37 0.40
CA CYS A 425 -34.38 6.81 -0.40
C CYS A 425 -35.67 6.59 0.38
N ASN A 426 -35.72 6.94 1.65
CA ASN A 426 -36.84 6.79 2.57
C ASN A 426 -37.43 5.36 2.70
N SER A 427 -36.66 4.34 2.27
CA SER A 427 -37.03 2.92 2.48
C SER A 427 -36.71 2.50 3.90
N ASP A 428 -37.32 1.41 4.33
CA ASP A 428 -37.04 0.84 5.63
C ASP A 428 -35.57 0.49 5.80
N ILE A 429 -35.11 0.53 7.04
CA ILE A 429 -33.80 0.01 7.43
C ILE A 429 -33.97 -1.24 8.29
N ALA A 430 -33.07 -2.18 8.15
CA ALA A 430 -33.04 -3.40 8.96
C ALA A 430 -31.72 -3.52 9.71
N ARG A 431 -31.77 -4.21 10.85
CA ARG A 431 -30.60 -4.63 11.61
C ARG A 431 -30.66 -6.15 11.75
N THR A 432 -29.64 -6.83 11.28
CA THR A 432 -29.52 -8.28 11.46
C THR A 432 -29.26 -8.60 12.93
N GLU A 433 -29.90 -9.61 13.45
CA GLU A 433 -29.69 -10.05 14.84
C GLU A 433 -28.20 -10.39 15.07
N GLY A 434 -27.62 -9.82 16.12
CA GLY A 434 -26.19 -9.95 16.43
C GLY A 434 -25.24 -9.01 15.64
N GLU A 435 -25.75 -8.15 14.73
CA GLU A 435 -24.97 -7.08 14.10
C GLU A 435 -25.23 -5.73 14.76
N ALA A 436 -24.19 -4.89 14.84
CA ALA A 436 -24.29 -3.52 15.36
C ALA A 436 -24.81 -2.51 14.31
N ASP A 437 -24.83 -2.90 13.04
CA ASP A 437 -25.04 -1.99 11.92
C ASP A 437 -26.47 -2.04 11.38
N TYR A 438 -27.10 -0.87 11.22
CA TYR A 438 -28.32 -0.71 10.44
C TYR A 438 -28.03 -0.62 8.96
N ARG A 439 -28.89 -1.19 8.10
CA ARG A 439 -28.74 -1.20 6.65
C ARG A 439 -30.04 -0.79 5.96
N CYS A 440 -29.91 0.02 4.93
CA CYS A 440 -31.00 0.27 3.98
C CYS A 440 -31.29 -1.03 3.22
N ILE A 441 -32.54 -1.51 3.23
CA ILE A 441 -32.95 -2.73 2.52
C ILE A 441 -33.16 -2.53 1.04
N ASN A 442 -33.29 -1.29 0.59
CA ASN A 442 -33.50 -0.98 -0.83
C ASN A 442 -32.19 -1.17 -1.63
N VAL A 443 -32.18 -2.17 -2.50
CA VAL A 443 -31.04 -2.45 -3.39
C VAL A 443 -30.84 -1.35 -4.44
N ASP A 444 -31.90 -0.67 -4.82
CA ASP A 444 -31.89 0.43 -5.80
C ASP A 444 -31.71 1.81 -5.14
N CYS A 445 -31.25 1.86 -3.89
CA CYS A 445 -31.00 3.11 -3.18
C CYS A 445 -29.94 3.95 -3.93
N PRO A 446 -30.22 5.22 -4.26
CA PRO A 446 -29.27 6.08 -4.99
C PRO A 446 -27.90 6.21 -4.30
N ALA A 447 -27.87 6.25 -2.96
CA ALA A 447 -26.61 6.29 -2.23
C ALA A 447 -25.80 4.99 -2.40
N ARG A 448 -26.45 3.82 -2.40
CA ARG A 448 -25.76 2.54 -2.65
C ARG A 448 -25.20 2.49 -4.06
N LEU A 449 -25.96 2.99 -5.04
CA LEU A 449 -25.53 3.04 -6.43
C LEU A 449 -24.35 4.01 -6.60
N LEU A 450 -24.41 5.20 -5.98
CA LEU A 450 -23.30 6.15 -5.96
C LEU A 450 -22.00 5.49 -5.46
N GLU A 451 -22.06 4.90 -4.29
CA GLU A 451 -20.91 4.24 -3.68
C GLU A 451 -20.42 3.03 -4.49
N SER A 452 -21.32 2.31 -5.14
CA SER A 452 -20.96 1.18 -6.02
C SER A 452 -20.25 1.67 -7.28
N LEU A 453 -20.68 2.76 -7.89
CA LEU A 453 -20.03 3.37 -9.05
C LEU A 453 -18.64 3.94 -8.69
N LEU A 454 -18.52 4.62 -7.54
CA LEU A 454 -17.25 5.13 -7.05
C LEU A 454 -16.27 4.00 -6.73
N HIS A 455 -16.76 2.92 -6.11
CA HIS A 455 -15.94 1.73 -5.88
C HIS A 455 -15.51 1.09 -7.20
N PHE A 456 -16.43 0.89 -8.12
CA PHE A 456 -16.15 0.28 -9.41
C PHE A 456 -15.11 1.08 -10.21
N SER A 457 -15.21 2.41 -10.20
CA SER A 457 -14.25 3.29 -10.88
C SER A 457 -12.92 3.44 -10.16
N ALA A 458 -12.83 2.99 -8.90
CA ALA A 458 -11.63 3.17 -8.06
C ALA A 458 -10.37 2.58 -8.72
N ARG A 459 -9.23 3.17 -8.37
CA ARG A 459 -7.92 2.88 -8.96
C ARG A 459 -7.50 1.41 -8.87
N ASN A 460 -7.74 0.77 -7.72
CA ASN A 460 -7.44 -0.65 -7.49
C ASN A 460 -8.56 -1.58 -8.00
N VAL A 461 -9.61 -1.05 -8.60
CA VAL A 461 -10.72 -1.78 -9.21
C VAL A 461 -10.64 -1.64 -10.72
N MET A 462 -11.51 -0.89 -11.37
CA MET A 462 -11.49 -0.73 -12.84
C MET A 462 -10.59 0.42 -13.32
N ASN A 463 -10.13 1.29 -12.40
CA ASN A 463 -9.24 2.42 -12.64
C ASN A 463 -9.74 3.36 -13.74
N ILE A 464 -10.97 3.87 -13.61
CA ILE A 464 -11.55 4.83 -14.54
C ILE A 464 -11.24 6.24 -14.01
N GLU A 465 -10.15 6.84 -14.50
CA GLU A 465 -9.75 8.18 -14.07
C GLU A 465 -10.74 9.24 -14.57
N GLY A 466 -11.02 10.22 -13.71
CA GLY A 466 -11.99 11.28 -14.02
C GLY A 466 -13.43 10.98 -13.61
N LEU A 467 -13.76 9.73 -13.29
CA LEU A 467 -15.10 9.34 -12.80
C LEU A 467 -15.16 9.49 -11.26
N GLY A 468 -15.02 10.71 -10.77
CA GLY A 468 -15.10 11.04 -9.35
C GLY A 468 -16.54 11.36 -8.89
N GLU A 469 -16.69 11.60 -7.56
CA GLU A 469 -18.01 11.83 -6.92
C GLU A 469 -18.85 12.88 -7.63
N ALA A 470 -18.28 14.03 -7.99
CA ALA A 470 -19.01 15.12 -8.65
C ALA A 470 -19.59 14.71 -10.03
N VAL A 471 -18.89 13.88 -10.80
CA VAL A 471 -19.35 13.40 -12.10
C VAL A 471 -20.41 12.32 -11.91
N VAL A 472 -20.14 11.34 -11.04
CA VAL A 472 -21.07 10.24 -10.76
C VAL A 472 -22.39 10.77 -10.20
N THR A 473 -22.35 11.75 -9.28
CA THR A 473 -23.56 12.39 -8.74
C THR A 473 -24.41 13.01 -9.83
N GLN A 474 -23.82 13.78 -10.75
CA GLN A 474 -24.57 14.38 -11.85
C GLN A 474 -25.18 13.32 -12.78
N LEU A 475 -24.45 12.24 -13.08
CA LEU A 475 -24.96 11.14 -13.91
C LEU A 475 -26.17 10.45 -13.27
N LEU A 476 -26.14 10.28 -11.95
CA LEU A 476 -27.25 9.69 -11.18
C LEU A 476 -28.45 10.63 -11.09
N GLU A 477 -28.25 11.90 -10.70
CA GLU A 477 -29.29 12.88 -10.54
C GLU A 477 -30.05 13.14 -11.85
N ARG A 478 -29.36 13.07 -12.99
CA ARG A 478 -29.99 13.21 -14.33
C ARG A 478 -30.58 11.89 -14.84
N GLY A 479 -30.46 10.79 -14.09
CA GLY A 479 -30.98 9.48 -14.47
C GLY A 479 -30.28 8.84 -15.68
N ILE A 480 -29.09 9.33 -16.03
CA ILE A 480 -28.27 8.83 -17.15
C ILE A 480 -27.68 7.45 -16.85
N VAL A 481 -27.22 7.26 -15.61
CA VAL A 481 -26.66 6.00 -15.12
C VAL A 481 -27.56 5.45 -14.01
N LYS A 482 -27.99 4.20 -14.17
CA LYS A 482 -28.84 3.46 -13.21
C LYS A 482 -28.21 2.14 -12.76
N SER A 483 -27.10 1.76 -13.37
CA SER A 483 -26.32 0.58 -13.04
C SER A 483 -24.85 0.78 -13.42
N ILE A 484 -23.97 -0.05 -12.89
CA ILE A 484 -22.54 -0.05 -13.27
C ILE A 484 -22.36 -0.25 -14.78
N ALA A 485 -23.23 -1.06 -15.42
CA ALA A 485 -23.11 -1.35 -16.85
C ALA A 485 -23.39 -0.11 -17.72
N ASP A 486 -24.18 0.84 -17.25
CA ASP A 486 -24.54 2.04 -18.01
C ASP A 486 -23.35 2.99 -18.22
N LEU A 487 -22.27 2.83 -17.42
CA LEU A 487 -21.01 3.55 -17.63
C LEU A 487 -20.43 3.28 -19.03
N TYR A 488 -20.61 2.07 -19.54
CA TYR A 488 -20.08 1.66 -20.84
C TYR A 488 -20.97 2.07 -22.03
N ALA A 489 -22.11 2.67 -21.74
CA ALA A 489 -23.01 3.28 -22.73
C ALA A 489 -22.87 4.80 -22.84
N LEU A 490 -22.01 5.41 -22.01
CA LEU A 490 -21.76 6.85 -22.03
C LEU A 490 -21.12 7.27 -23.37
N ASN A 491 -21.49 8.44 -23.86
CA ASN A 491 -20.96 9.05 -25.08
C ASN A 491 -20.55 10.52 -24.87
N GLU A 492 -19.89 11.10 -25.86
CA GLU A 492 -19.38 12.48 -25.80
C GLU A 492 -20.49 13.50 -25.53
N GLU A 493 -21.64 13.38 -26.22
CA GLU A 493 -22.77 14.29 -26.07
C GLU A 493 -23.28 14.29 -24.64
N THR A 494 -23.45 13.11 -24.05
CA THR A 494 -23.90 12.95 -22.67
C THR A 494 -22.92 13.59 -21.69
N LEU A 495 -21.63 13.34 -21.86
CA LEU A 495 -20.60 13.89 -20.95
C LEU A 495 -20.49 15.42 -21.08
N LEU A 496 -20.58 15.97 -22.28
CA LEU A 496 -20.57 17.42 -22.50
C LEU A 496 -21.78 18.12 -21.92
N SER A 497 -22.88 17.40 -21.68
CA SER A 497 -24.07 17.95 -21.01
C SER A 497 -23.86 18.19 -19.51
N LEU A 498 -22.85 17.59 -18.89
CA LEU A 498 -22.51 17.72 -17.47
C LEU A 498 -21.81 19.03 -17.17
N GLU A 499 -22.01 19.54 -15.96
CA GLU A 499 -21.35 20.78 -15.53
C GLU A 499 -19.83 20.58 -15.39
N ARG A 500 -19.07 21.56 -15.87
CA ARG A 500 -17.60 21.61 -15.79
C ARG A 500 -16.88 20.48 -16.56
N ILE A 501 -17.57 19.80 -17.47
CA ILE A 501 -16.96 18.82 -18.37
C ILE A 501 -16.77 19.47 -19.75
N GLY A 502 -15.52 19.70 -20.10
CA GLY A 502 -15.14 20.14 -21.45
C GLY A 502 -14.75 18.97 -22.35
N LYS A 503 -14.60 19.22 -23.64
CA LYS A 503 -14.30 18.19 -24.64
C LYS A 503 -13.10 17.30 -24.26
N LYS A 504 -11.96 17.89 -23.86
CA LYS A 504 -10.78 17.15 -23.47
C LYS A 504 -11.04 16.20 -22.29
N THR A 505 -11.84 16.63 -21.30
CA THR A 505 -12.19 15.80 -20.14
C THR A 505 -13.13 14.66 -20.57
N ALA A 506 -14.10 14.95 -21.45
CA ALA A 506 -15.00 13.92 -21.99
C ALA A 506 -14.23 12.85 -22.77
N ASP A 507 -13.35 13.27 -23.68
CA ASP A 507 -12.52 12.36 -24.48
C ASP A 507 -11.63 11.47 -23.59
N THR A 508 -11.00 12.07 -22.57
CA THR A 508 -10.17 11.32 -21.60
C THR A 508 -11.01 10.30 -20.82
N LEU A 509 -12.17 10.70 -20.34
CA LEU A 509 -13.04 9.81 -19.56
C LEU A 509 -13.56 8.64 -20.40
N LEU A 510 -13.96 8.89 -21.66
CA LEU A 510 -14.37 7.82 -22.58
C LEU A 510 -13.22 6.85 -22.88
N ALA A 511 -12.01 7.37 -23.06
CA ALA A 511 -10.82 6.54 -23.26
C ALA A 511 -10.51 5.65 -22.03
N GLU A 512 -10.66 6.18 -20.81
CA GLU A 512 -10.45 5.40 -19.57
C GLU A 512 -11.56 4.35 -19.37
N ILE A 513 -12.83 4.67 -19.72
CA ILE A 513 -13.93 3.69 -19.71
C ILE A 513 -13.63 2.56 -20.71
N GLU A 514 -13.23 2.87 -21.94
CA GLU A 514 -12.90 1.85 -22.94
C GLU A 514 -11.72 0.98 -22.52
N LYS A 515 -10.67 1.59 -21.98
CA LYS A 515 -9.49 0.89 -21.46
C LYS A 515 -9.85 -0.05 -20.30
N SER A 516 -10.80 0.32 -19.46
CA SER A 516 -11.24 -0.49 -18.32
C SER A 516 -11.85 -1.83 -18.73
N LYS A 517 -12.37 -1.99 -19.95
CA LYS A 517 -12.91 -3.26 -20.47
C LYS A 517 -11.87 -4.39 -20.50
N SER A 518 -10.59 -4.04 -20.64
CA SER A 518 -9.47 -5.00 -20.61
C SER A 518 -8.96 -5.33 -19.18
N ALA A 519 -9.64 -4.83 -18.15
CA ALA A 519 -9.28 -5.15 -16.77
C ALA A 519 -9.42 -6.67 -16.51
N PRO A 520 -8.49 -7.29 -15.75
CA PRO A 520 -8.52 -8.73 -15.49
C PRO A 520 -9.73 -9.12 -14.62
N LEU A 521 -10.17 -10.38 -14.73
CA LEU A 521 -11.36 -10.91 -14.07
C LEU A 521 -11.41 -10.63 -12.56
N ASN A 522 -10.29 -10.73 -11.85
CA ASN A 522 -10.24 -10.46 -10.40
C ASN A 522 -10.66 -9.02 -10.07
N ARG A 523 -10.32 -8.04 -10.90
CA ARG A 523 -10.72 -6.65 -10.72
C ARG A 523 -12.21 -6.45 -10.99
N VAL A 524 -12.75 -7.11 -12.00
CA VAL A 524 -14.19 -7.11 -12.27
C VAL A 524 -14.95 -7.72 -11.09
N LEU A 525 -14.51 -8.88 -10.59
CA LEU A 525 -15.10 -9.52 -9.40
C LEU A 525 -15.08 -8.62 -8.16
N PHE A 526 -13.96 -7.98 -7.91
CA PHE A 526 -13.86 -7.03 -6.79
C PHE A 526 -14.77 -5.81 -7.01
N GLY A 527 -14.89 -5.34 -8.25
CA GLY A 527 -15.74 -4.21 -8.65
C GLY A 527 -17.24 -4.48 -8.52
N LEU A 528 -17.69 -5.72 -8.70
CA LEU A 528 -19.08 -6.11 -8.47
C LEU A 528 -19.51 -5.95 -7.01
N GLY A 529 -18.57 -5.87 -6.08
CA GLY A 529 -18.85 -5.57 -4.69
C GLY A 529 -19.58 -6.67 -3.94
N ILE A 530 -19.35 -7.93 -4.29
CA ILE A 530 -19.88 -9.11 -3.61
C ILE A 530 -19.55 -9.02 -2.12
N SER A 531 -20.54 -9.25 -1.26
CA SER A 531 -20.35 -9.16 0.18
C SER A 531 -19.24 -10.09 0.65
N MET A 532 -18.38 -9.63 1.57
CA MET A 532 -17.23 -10.36 2.10
C MET A 532 -16.15 -10.76 1.08
N VAL A 533 -16.29 -10.42 -0.21
CA VAL A 533 -15.27 -10.64 -1.23
C VAL A 533 -14.41 -9.38 -1.34
N GLY A 534 -13.22 -9.42 -0.76
CA GLY A 534 -12.19 -8.39 -0.90
C GLY A 534 -11.32 -8.62 -2.14
N GLU A 535 -10.38 -7.71 -2.38
CA GLU A 535 -9.44 -7.77 -3.51
C GLU A 535 -8.68 -9.11 -3.58
N ARG A 536 -8.16 -9.58 -2.44
CA ARG A 536 -7.43 -10.86 -2.35
C ARG A 536 -8.33 -12.06 -2.63
N THR A 537 -9.54 -12.09 -2.07
CA THR A 537 -10.50 -13.18 -2.31
C THR A 537 -10.92 -13.20 -3.78
N ALA A 538 -11.17 -12.03 -4.39
CA ALA A 538 -11.47 -11.93 -5.81
C ALA A 538 -10.33 -12.46 -6.68
N GLN A 539 -9.08 -12.22 -6.30
CA GLN A 539 -7.90 -12.75 -6.98
C GLN A 539 -7.88 -14.29 -6.92
N LEU A 540 -8.04 -14.86 -5.71
CA LEU A 540 -8.04 -16.32 -5.52
C LEU A 540 -9.17 -17.01 -6.30
N LEU A 541 -10.36 -16.41 -6.31
CA LEU A 541 -11.50 -16.91 -7.08
C LEU A 541 -11.23 -16.86 -8.59
N ALA A 542 -10.66 -15.77 -9.10
CA ALA A 542 -10.31 -15.66 -10.51
C ALA A 542 -9.24 -16.66 -10.94
N GLU A 543 -8.22 -16.92 -10.10
CA GLU A 543 -7.16 -17.88 -10.34
C GLU A 543 -7.69 -19.33 -10.35
N GLU A 544 -8.60 -19.70 -9.43
CA GLU A 544 -9.13 -21.04 -9.32
C GLU A 544 -10.13 -21.35 -10.43
N PHE A 545 -11.12 -20.48 -10.63
CA PHE A 545 -12.20 -20.74 -11.58
C PHE A 545 -11.86 -20.38 -13.03
N GLY A 546 -10.98 -19.41 -13.26
CA GLY A 546 -10.50 -18.99 -14.58
C GLY A 546 -11.54 -18.27 -15.45
N SER A 547 -12.82 -18.26 -15.06
CA SER A 547 -13.87 -17.52 -15.78
C SER A 547 -15.03 -17.16 -14.87
N MET A 548 -15.76 -16.09 -15.24
CA MET A 548 -16.99 -15.69 -14.57
C MET A 548 -18.04 -16.81 -14.59
N ASP A 549 -18.20 -17.48 -15.73
CA ASP A 549 -19.20 -18.54 -15.87
C ASP A 549 -18.92 -19.75 -14.98
N ALA A 550 -17.66 -20.14 -14.85
CA ALA A 550 -17.27 -21.22 -13.94
C ALA A 550 -17.58 -20.84 -12.48
N LEU A 551 -17.30 -19.61 -12.09
CA LEU A 551 -17.58 -19.09 -10.75
C LEU A 551 -19.09 -18.99 -10.46
N MET A 552 -19.87 -18.49 -11.41
CA MET A 552 -21.33 -18.39 -11.32
C MET A 552 -22.02 -19.74 -11.13
N ASN A 553 -21.43 -20.83 -11.62
CA ASN A 553 -21.99 -22.18 -11.54
C ASN A 553 -21.34 -23.04 -10.45
N ALA A 554 -20.36 -22.51 -9.72
CA ALA A 554 -19.65 -23.23 -8.66
C ALA A 554 -20.57 -23.59 -7.49
N SER A 555 -20.46 -24.80 -6.96
CA SER A 555 -21.15 -25.22 -5.73
C SER A 555 -20.51 -24.59 -4.49
N LEU A 556 -21.22 -24.64 -3.35
CA LEU A 556 -20.67 -24.18 -2.07
C LEU A 556 -19.38 -24.93 -1.72
N GLU A 557 -19.36 -26.25 -1.93
CA GLU A 557 -18.17 -27.06 -1.65
C GLU A 557 -16.98 -26.70 -2.55
N GLU A 558 -17.21 -26.34 -3.80
CA GLU A 558 -16.16 -25.87 -4.72
C GLU A 558 -15.62 -24.51 -4.30
N LEU A 559 -16.49 -23.59 -3.89
CA LEU A 559 -16.10 -22.28 -3.37
C LEU A 559 -15.29 -22.41 -2.09
N GLU A 560 -15.68 -23.29 -1.16
CA GLU A 560 -14.97 -23.50 0.12
C GLU A 560 -13.60 -24.20 -0.05
N ARG A 561 -13.31 -24.80 -1.20
CA ARG A 561 -11.97 -25.31 -1.51
C ARG A 561 -10.96 -24.22 -1.82
N VAL A 562 -11.45 -23.02 -2.17
CA VAL A 562 -10.59 -21.87 -2.41
C VAL A 562 -10.00 -21.39 -1.08
N ASN A 563 -8.69 -21.19 -1.05
CA ASN A 563 -8.02 -20.70 0.17
C ASN A 563 -8.64 -19.37 0.63
N GLU A 564 -8.76 -19.17 1.94
CA GLU A 564 -9.38 -17.98 2.56
C GLU A 564 -10.91 -17.84 2.30
N VAL A 565 -11.58 -18.82 1.64
CA VAL A 565 -13.02 -18.82 1.45
C VAL A 565 -13.67 -19.81 2.43
N GLY A 566 -14.34 -19.30 3.43
CA GLY A 566 -15.09 -20.10 4.41
C GLY A 566 -16.60 -20.09 4.13
N PRO A 567 -17.42 -20.82 4.93
CA PRO A 567 -18.86 -20.98 4.71
C PRO A 567 -19.66 -19.68 4.58
N ARG A 568 -19.27 -18.62 5.30
CA ARG A 568 -19.94 -17.31 5.17
C ARG A 568 -19.66 -16.61 3.85
N VAL A 569 -18.42 -16.74 3.35
CA VAL A 569 -18.00 -16.12 2.09
C VAL A 569 -18.59 -16.88 0.91
N SER A 570 -18.56 -18.22 0.94
CA SER A 570 -19.15 -19.07 -0.10
C SER A 570 -20.66 -18.83 -0.24
N GLN A 571 -21.35 -18.72 0.89
CA GLN A 571 -22.77 -18.41 0.93
C GLN A 571 -23.07 -17.03 0.32
N ALA A 572 -22.31 -15.99 0.69
CA ALA A 572 -22.49 -14.66 0.14
C ALA A 572 -22.23 -14.59 -1.39
N ILE A 573 -21.27 -15.39 -1.89
CA ILE A 573 -21.01 -15.51 -3.33
C ILE A 573 -22.20 -16.16 -4.03
N ARG A 574 -22.76 -17.25 -3.48
CA ARG A 574 -23.94 -17.93 -4.05
C ARG A 574 -25.16 -17.02 -4.08
N GLU A 575 -25.49 -16.38 -2.95
CA GLU A 575 -26.58 -15.42 -2.85
C GLU A 575 -26.47 -14.30 -3.90
N PHE A 576 -25.26 -13.80 -4.12
CA PHE A 576 -25.02 -12.77 -5.15
C PHE A 576 -25.33 -13.28 -6.56
N PHE A 577 -24.86 -14.48 -6.93
CA PHE A 577 -25.06 -15.02 -8.27
C PHE A 577 -26.43 -15.67 -8.47
N ASP A 578 -27.16 -16.01 -7.41
CA ASP A 578 -28.52 -16.51 -7.50
C ASP A 578 -29.55 -15.37 -7.70
N GLU A 579 -29.18 -14.13 -7.37
CA GLU A 579 -30.01 -12.96 -7.61
C GLU A 579 -30.08 -12.61 -9.10
N GLU A 580 -31.29 -12.58 -9.66
CA GLU A 580 -31.54 -12.37 -11.10
C GLU A 580 -30.99 -11.02 -11.60
N LYS A 581 -31.16 -9.93 -10.82
CA LYS A 581 -30.64 -8.59 -11.16
C LYS A 581 -29.12 -8.59 -11.30
N ASN A 582 -28.40 -9.36 -10.50
CA ASN A 582 -26.95 -9.44 -10.58
C ASN A 582 -26.51 -10.24 -11.82
N ARG A 583 -27.23 -11.28 -12.19
CA ARG A 583 -27.00 -12.00 -13.44
C ARG A 583 -27.24 -11.11 -14.65
N GLU A 584 -28.33 -10.35 -14.66
CA GLU A 584 -28.59 -9.37 -15.73
C GLU A 584 -27.47 -8.31 -15.82
N LEU A 585 -26.97 -7.82 -14.67
CA LEU A 585 -25.86 -6.88 -14.63
C LEU A 585 -24.60 -7.49 -15.29
N ILE A 586 -24.25 -8.73 -14.94
CA ILE A 586 -23.11 -9.45 -15.52
C ILE A 586 -23.26 -9.59 -17.04
N GLU A 587 -24.47 -9.94 -17.53
CA GLU A 587 -24.73 -10.05 -18.96
C GLU A 587 -24.64 -8.70 -19.69
N LYS A 588 -25.08 -7.60 -19.06
CA LYS A 588 -24.88 -6.25 -19.59
C LYS A 588 -23.40 -5.89 -19.69
N LEU A 589 -22.60 -6.19 -18.66
CA LEU A 589 -21.16 -5.95 -18.65
C LEU A 589 -20.46 -6.84 -19.71
N ARG A 590 -20.89 -8.09 -19.89
CA ARG A 590 -20.41 -8.97 -20.96
C ARG A 590 -20.67 -8.39 -22.35
N LYS A 591 -21.88 -7.91 -22.60
CA LYS A 591 -22.25 -7.24 -23.86
C LYS A 591 -21.46 -5.94 -24.08
N ALA A 592 -21.10 -5.26 -23.02
CA ALA A 592 -20.23 -4.08 -23.09
C ALA A 592 -18.77 -4.42 -23.43
N GLY A 593 -18.38 -5.69 -23.41
CA GLY A 593 -17.05 -6.15 -23.83
C GLY A 593 -16.02 -6.28 -22.71
N LEU A 594 -16.45 -6.42 -21.45
CA LEU A 594 -15.53 -6.66 -20.34
C LEU A 594 -14.89 -8.04 -20.40
N THR A 595 -13.67 -8.16 -19.90
CA THR A 595 -12.92 -9.42 -19.84
C THR A 595 -13.46 -10.30 -18.70
N PHE A 596 -14.04 -11.45 -19.03
CA PHE A 596 -14.60 -12.40 -18.07
C PHE A 596 -13.81 -13.71 -17.95
N THR A 597 -12.57 -13.69 -18.41
CA THR A 597 -11.65 -14.82 -18.33
C THR A 597 -10.35 -14.38 -17.66
N ALA A 598 -9.75 -15.29 -16.90
CA ALA A 598 -8.41 -15.14 -16.37
C ALA A 598 -7.55 -16.30 -16.89
N GLU A 599 -6.25 -16.11 -17.01
CA GLU A 599 -5.37 -17.24 -17.18
C GLU A 599 -5.49 -18.13 -15.93
N LYS A 600 -6.02 -19.35 -16.11
CA LYS A 600 -5.95 -20.34 -15.04
C LYS A 600 -4.49 -20.53 -14.68
N ARG A 601 -4.19 -20.49 -13.41
CA ARG A 601 -2.89 -20.97 -12.91
C ARG A 601 -2.70 -22.37 -13.53
N LYS A 602 -1.76 -22.52 -14.44
CA LYS A 602 -1.42 -23.84 -15.00
C LYS A 602 -0.95 -24.69 -13.82
N LYS A 603 -1.85 -25.46 -13.22
CA LYS A 603 -1.45 -26.53 -12.32
C LYS A 603 -0.72 -27.52 -13.23
N SER A 604 0.57 -27.67 -13.02
CA SER A 604 1.29 -28.80 -13.61
C SER A 604 0.58 -30.06 -13.13
N THR A 605 0.32 -31.01 -14.01
CA THR A 605 -0.27 -32.32 -13.65
C THR A 605 0.75 -33.30 -13.12
N GLN A 606 1.98 -32.85 -12.91
CA GLN A 606 3.14 -33.67 -12.54
C GLN A 606 2.97 -34.44 -11.23
N LEU A 607 2.31 -33.84 -10.25
CA LEU A 607 2.00 -34.45 -8.96
C LEU A 607 0.50 -34.75 -8.78
N GLU A 608 -0.26 -34.80 -9.88
CA GLU A 608 -1.71 -35.05 -9.84
C GLU A 608 -2.03 -36.41 -9.18
N GLY A 609 -3.00 -36.37 -8.25
CA GLY A 609 -3.37 -37.53 -7.46
C GLY A 609 -2.45 -37.88 -6.30
N MET A 610 -1.30 -37.19 -6.16
CA MET A 610 -0.37 -37.43 -5.05
C MET A 610 -0.70 -36.58 -3.83
N THR A 611 -0.66 -37.22 -2.65
CA THR A 611 -0.87 -36.54 -1.35
C THR A 611 0.43 -36.50 -0.57
N PHE A 612 0.81 -35.31 -0.14
CA PHE A 612 2.01 -35.00 0.63
C PHE A 612 1.67 -34.60 2.06
N VAL A 613 2.57 -34.88 3.00
CA VAL A 613 2.54 -34.31 4.35
C VAL A 613 3.89 -33.65 4.60
N LEU A 614 3.88 -32.42 5.10
CA LEU A 614 5.10 -31.67 5.45
C LEU A 614 5.33 -31.77 6.94
N THR A 615 6.55 -32.09 7.37
CA THR A 615 6.96 -32.18 8.79
C THR A 615 8.40 -31.70 8.97
N GLY A 616 8.69 -31.10 10.12
CA GLY A 616 10.00 -30.49 10.38
C GLY A 616 10.20 -29.17 9.65
N THR A 617 11.39 -28.61 9.78
CA THR A 617 11.84 -27.38 9.13
C THR A 617 12.60 -27.72 7.86
N LEU A 618 12.13 -27.24 6.71
CA LEU A 618 12.82 -27.44 5.44
C LEU A 618 13.98 -26.44 5.31
N PRO A 619 15.13 -26.86 4.74
CA PRO A 619 16.34 -26.01 4.68
C PRO A 619 16.17 -24.71 3.90
N ASN A 620 15.51 -24.75 2.74
CA ASN A 620 15.41 -23.60 1.82
C ASN A 620 13.98 -23.14 1.54
N LEU A 621 12.97 -23.93 1.88
CA LEU A 621 11.57 -23.63 1.64
C LEU A 621 10.82 -23.39 2.95
N SER A 622 9.99 -22.36 3.02
CA SER A 622 8.97 -22.33 4.06
C SER A 622 7.95 -23.46 3.82
N ARG A 623 7.27 -23.89 4.88
CA ARG A 623 6.21 -24.91 4.76
C ARG A 623 5.12 -24.49 3.79
N GLU A 624 4.81 -23.19 3.73
CA GLU A 624 3.82 -22.62 2.83
C GLU A 624 4.31 -22.59 1.38
N ASP A 625 5.59 -22.29 1.15
CA ASP A 625 6.18 -22.33 -0.20
C ASP A 625 6.24 -23.77 -0.73
N ALA A 626 6.65 -24.72 0.11
CA ALA A 626 6.63 -26.13 -0.25
C ALA A 626 5.20 -26.60 -0.57
N LYS A 627 4.22 -26.21 0.26
CA LYS A 627 2.80 -26.47 -0.01
C LYS A 627 2.36 -25.84 -1.33
N ALA A 628 2.63 -24.57 -1.56
CA ALA A 628 2.25 -23.86 -2.78
C ALA A 628 2.91 -24.48 -4.03
N LYS A 629 4.17 -24.91 -3.95
CA LYS A 629 4.85 -25.61 -5.05
C LYS A 629 4.22 -26.97 -5.36
N ILE A 630 3.90 -27.76 -4.34
CA ILE A 630 3.23 -29.06 -4.50
C ILE A 630 1.84 -28.88 -5.12
N GLU A 631 1.06 -27.92 -4.60
CA GLU A 631 -0.30 -27.65 -5.08
C GLU A 631 -0.28 -27.07 -6.52
N SER A 632 0.71 -26.23 -6.87
CA SER A 632 0.89 -25.74 -8.24
C SER A 632 1.30 -26.85 -9.22
N ALA A 633 1.96 -27.90 -8.74
CA ALA A 633 2.29 -29.08 -9.50
C ALA A 633 1.15 -30.12 -9.56
N GLY A 634 -0.04 -29.81 -9.03
CA GLY A 634 -1.21 -30.68 -9.03
C GLY A 634 -1.30 -31.64 -7.86
N GLY A 635 -0.33 -31.63 -6.93
CA GLY A 635 -0.33 -32.43 -5.72
C GLY A 635 -1.24 -31.86 -4.61
N ARG A 636 -1.52 -32.67 -3.59
CA ARG A 636 -2.33 -32.27 -2.43
C ARG A 636 -1.49 -32.33 -1.15
N VAL A 637 -1.56 -31.29 -0.31
CA VAL A 637 -0.90 -31.29 1.01
C VAL A 637 -1.91 -31.54 2.11
N SER A 638 -1.65 -32.54 2.97
CA SER A 638 -2.51 -32.90 4.12
C SER A 638 -1.82 -32.53 5.44
N GLY A 639 -2.59 -32.12 6.42
CA GLY A 639 -2.11 -31.81 7.78
C GLY A 639 -1.74 -33.06 8.61
N SER A 640 -2.20 -34.27 8.24
CA SER A 640 -1.99 -35.51 8.96
C SER A 640 -1.61 -36.66 8.06
N VAL A 641 -0.81 -37.59 8.58
CA VAL A 641 -0.37 -38.80 7.87
C VAL A 641 -1.44 -39.88 7.94
N SER A 642 -1.74 -40.48 6.80
CA SER A 642 -2.70 -41.58 6.66
C SER A 642 -2.21 -42.58 5.59
N LYS A 643 -2.90 -43.72 5.47
CA LYS A 643 -2.62 -44.69 4.38
C LYS A 643 -2.81 -44.14 2.95
N LYS A 644 -3.43 -42.96 2.81
CA LYS A 644 -3.61 -42.26 1.54
C LYS A 644 -2.49 -41.22 1.27
N THR A 645 -1.54 -41.06 2.19
CA THR A 645 -0.37 -40.20 2.02
C THR A 645 0.65 -40.91 1.16
N HIS A 646 1.07 -40.27 0.05
CA HIS A 646 2.07 -40.84 -0.87
C HIS A 646 3.49 -40.52 -0.40
N TYR A 647 3.71 -39.30 0.04
CA TYR A 647 5.01 -38.80 0.50
C TYR A 647 4.89 -38.00 1.78
N ILE A 648 5.87 -38.19 2.66
CA ILE A 648 6.13 -37.23 3.72
C ILE A 648 7.43 -36.49 3.39
N VAL A 649 7.37 -35.18 3.33
CA VAL A 649 8.55 -34.32 3.17
C VAL A 649 9.04 -33.98 4.56
N ALA A 650 10.19 -34.50 4.93
CA ALA A 650 10.79 -34.37 6.24
C ALA A 650 11.96 -33.41 6.18
N GLY A 651 11.87 -32.29 6.92
CA GLY A 651 12.98 -31.40 7.21
C GLY A 651 13.64 -31.75 8.53
N GLU A 652 14.49 -30.84 9.04
CA GLU A 652 15.12 -30.95 10.35
C GLU A 652 14.06 -30.95 11.46
N ASP A 653 14.31 -31.67 12.55
CA ASP A 653 13.39 -31.82 13.69
C ASP A 653 11.99 -32.33 13.34
N ALA A 654 11.92 -33.27 12.41
CA ALA A 654 10.69 -33.92 12.02
C ALA A 654 10.11 -34.76 13.19
N GLY A 655 9.06 -34.25 13.86
CA GLY A 655 8.45 -34.85 15.03
C GLY A 655 7.56 -36.06 14.73
N SER A 656 6.54 -36.31 15.58
CA SER A 656 5.64 -37.48 15.59
C SER A 656 5.00 -37.88 14.26
N LYS A 657 4.91 -36.96 13.31
CA LYS A 657 4.38 -37.27 11.96
C LYS A 657 5.34 -38.15 11.16
N LEU A 658 6.67 -38.03 11.35
CA LEU A 658 7.66 -38.86 10.70
C LEU A 658 7.61 -40.31 11.21
N GLU A 659 7.44 -40.49 12.52
CA GLU A 659 7.28 -41.82 13.11
C GLU A 659 6.03 -42.52 12.60
N LYS A 660 4.92 -41.79 12.61
CA LYS A 660 3.66 -42.30 12.07
C LYS A 660 3.72 -42.65 10.57
N ALA A 661 4.53 -41.91 9.80
CA ALA A 661 4.75 -42.23 8.40
C ALA A 661 5.53 -43.54 8.22
N LYS A 662 6.57 -43.77 9.04
CA LYS A 662 7.35 -45.03 9.07
C LYS A 662 6.46 -46.21 9.43
N GLU A 663 5.61 -46.08 10.46
CA GLU A 663 4.65 -47.10 10.87
C GLU A 663 3.66 -47.48 9.75
N LEU A 664 3.22 -46.50 8.95
CA LEU A 664 2.27 -46.67 7.86
C LEU A 664 2.91 -47.03 6.52
N GLY A 665 4.26 -47.11 6.47
CA GLY A 665 5.01 -47.41 5.23
C GLY A 665 4.96 -46.29 4.18
N VAL A 666 4.72 -45.03 4.61
CA VAL A 666 4.69 -43.88 3.71
C VAL A 666 6.11 -43.49 3.30
N LYS A 667 6.35 -43.21 2.03
CA LYS A 667 7.66 -42.82 1.52
C LYS A 667 8.12 -41.48 2.09
N VAL A 668 9.30 -41.48 2.71
CA VAL A 668 9.93 -40.27 3.28
C VAL A 668 10.88 -39.69 2.25
N ILE A 669 10.76 -38.39 1.99
CA ILE A 669 11.65 -37.62 1.11
C ILE A 669 12.12 -36.36 1.84
N ASN A 670 13.28 -35.82 1.46
CA ASN A 670 13.78 -34.53 1.91
C ASN A 670 13.35 -33.41 0.94
N GLU A 671 13.73 -32.18 1.23
CA GLU A 671 13.43 -31.02 0.38
C GLU A 671 14.03 -31.14 -1.01
N GLU A 672 15.26 -31.64 -1.13
CA GLU A 672 15.96 -31.79 -2.40
C GLU A 672 15.19 -32.77 -3.34
N ALA A 673 14.79 -33.92 -2.81
CA ALA A 673 13.97 -34.87 -3.53
C ALA A 673 12.57 -34.34 -3.88
N LEU A 674 11.99 -33.45 -3.04
CA LEU A 674 10.78 -32.73 -3.39
C LEU A 674 11.02 -31.79 -4.57
N LEU A 675 12.09 -31.02 -4.57
CA LEU A 675 12.45 -30.11 -5.66
C LEU A 675 12.73 -30.85 -6.96
N GLU A 676 13.36 -32.01 -6.91
CA GLU A 676 13.53 -32.91 -8.06
C GLU A 676 12.17 -33.39 -8.60
N LEU A 677 11.26 -33.82 -7.71
CA LEU A 677 9.90 -34.20 -8.10
C LEU A 677 9.09 -33.06 -8.71
N LEU A 678 9.44 -31.82 -8.43
CA LEU A 678 8.80 -30.61 -8.98
C LEU A 678 9.43 -30.15 -10.30
N GLN A 679 10.62 -30.62 -10.64
CA GLN A 679 11.31 -30.26 -11.89
C GLN A 679 11.06 -31.28 -13.02
N GLY A 680 10.66 -32.51 -12.71
CA GLY A 680 10.31 -33.57 -13.67
C GLY A 680 11.35 -34.61 -13.76
#